data_8044f47f51bcef7d3e2098f6aa5efad8
#
_entry.id   8044f47f51bcef7d3e2098f6aa5efad8
#
_cell.length_a   1.000
_cell.length_b   1.000
_cell.length_c   1.000
_cell.angle_alpha   90.00
_cell.angle_beta   90.00
_cell.angle_gamma   90.00
#
_symmetry.space_group_name_H-M   'P 1'
#
loop_
_entity.id
_entity.type
_entity.pdbx_description
1 polymer ?
#
loop_
_entity_poly.entity_id
_entity_poly.type
_entity_poly.pdbx_seq_one_letter_code
_entity_poly.pdbx_strand_id
1 'polypeptide(L)'
;MNKRLLSALLALCMMLTLFPASAFASADDAGGTYPLTPAAQDTSPDEENGSGNVTKVSTEQELINAVNAGGEIELQTDIELSQPLQVSGKTTINGQNHTLSAAALFNGETLIVVDNDANLVLNSCILDGSHTYRGLWIGNDTPSSDYSSAEVYLNGSTIQNGSAADGGGAYLSGYRSGRRYYSAALYMTGSTIKDCTANGSGGGVYLSTAQNKLTLYEGSSIDACSAAQNGGGVYLDYNSALTMASNSSIKNCTSDQDGGGAYLNGSHSQLTMNADSSIDTCSAMQNGGGVYLNGSSADLTMKGSSIKNCTSAQNGGGVYLFGQNAHLTPDTSGSITGCSATSGNGGGIYCGSAGFINLNDRAGITVTDCRANGQGGGLFFAQNAASHDLSGSEIYNNTANTEGSDIYLSTGNYYYNLPDYTSSDLIHKTDQKRITGWYSDNAGSRYTHNLHTASPLNKSHTLSITDSPMGLVACSTAYDIVFDTSFPSGSQAYSDPSYSEAITSAAPGEHVYLKCDTDGSDTDSRMSLTVVTDGDSPISVPVTRKGDKAYFIMPDTNIKQKVTVSLTVEYKVTVIGGYAGLWTRPTTAISYAKPGDIFCLRFNASGTFKKWVWDATKRPDNLSDDDSKNTQAKFPRFTMPDHAVTVWAVTEGNTYQVYVELPEGVEFSNPPVAVSVTGTAPETQAAARAGTAVTSANAGQTVSLTFDSASLPADCQKIFGSWVVKKAGENGEPITVTSPTSMTGAGFTMPASDVVVTFTLKDAEQPDIPDMPSDGGSGDSGAGAVIAGAVIGTAGYLAGTHVWLNHLYGFIPENRIQLALALWNRADCPAPESTELYPDIDEDDDDAQAAARWCVEQGLMKDYHKTDKDGNEEVTFKPYRYVFRPQAIKAWYDLEKLLSEQQ
;
A
#
# COMPACT_ATOMS: atom_id res chain seq x y z
N MET A 1 0.80 31.98 11.13
CA MET A 1 0.62 32.32 9.71
C MET A 1 -0.65 33.16 9.53
N ASN A 2 -0.59 34.32 8.90
CA ASN A 2 -1.64 35.30 8.91
C ASN A 2 -2.95 34.83 8.24
N LYS A 3 -4.09 34.98 8.92
CA LYS A 3 -5.44 34.63 8.41
C LYS A 3 -5.79 35.25 7.03
N ARG A 4 -5.10 36.31 6.63
CA ARG A 4 -5.26 36.94 5.31
C ARG A 4 -4.56 36.16 4.17
N LEU A 5 -3.54 35.37 4.48
CA LEU A 5 -2.85 34.50 3.48
C LEU A 5 -3.68 33.23 3.19
N LEU A 6 -4.37 32.73 4.20
CA LEU A 6 -5.24 31.56 4.05
C LEU A 6 -6.48 31.88 3.19
N SER A 7 -7.05 33.08 3.35
CA SER A 7 -8.20 33.53 2.54
C SER A 7 -7.82 33.80 1.08
N ALA A 8 -6.61 34.27 0.82
CA ALA A 8 -6.10 34.46 -0.54
C ALA A 8 -5.78 33.14 -1.24
N LEU A 9 -5.27 32.14 -0.52
CA LEU A 9 -5.05 30.80 -1.04
C LEU A 9 -6.36 30.08 -1.35
N LEU A 10 -7.38 30.25 -0.50
CA LEU A 10 -8.72 29.67 -0.74
C LEU A 10 -9.41 30.31 -1.97
N ALA A 11 -9.26 31.61 -2.16
CA ALA A 11 -9.79 32.31 -3.33
C ALA A 11 -9.07 31.91 -4.64
N LEU A 12 -7.76 31.64 -4.57
CA LEU A 12 -6.97 31.15 -5.71
C LEU A 12 -7.33 29.71 -6.09
N CYS A 13 -7.60 28.83 -5.11
CA CYS A 13 -8.09 27.48 -5.34
C CYS A 13 -9.50 27.45 -5.96
N MET A 14 -10.38 28.38 -5.60
CA MET A 14 -11.73 28.48 -6.19
C MET A 14 -11.74 29.02 -7.61
N MET A 15 -10.73 29.74 -8.05
CA MET A 15 -10.65 30.23 -9.46
C MET A 15 -10.03 29.20 -10.41
N LEU A 16 -9.34 28.19 -9.92
CA LEU A 16 -8.72 27.14 -10.74
C LEU A 16 -9.65 25.97 -11.10
N THR A 17 -10.87 25.94 -10.54
CA THR A 17 -11.85 24.86 -10.81
C THR A 17 -12.91 25.21 -11.86
N LEU A 18 -12.80 26.37 -12.56
CA LEU A 18 -13.79 26.84 -13.52
C LEU A 18 -13.32 26.95 -14.96
N PHE A 19 -12.20 26.30 -15.34
CA PHE A 19 -11.81 26.21 -16.73
C PHE A 19 -11.90 24.76 -17.23
N PRO A 20 -12.61 24.52 -18.36
CA PRO A 20 -12.60 23.20 -18.98
C PRO A 20 -11.20 22.89 -19.50
N ALA A 21 -10.75 21.66 -19.26
CA ALA A 21 -9.44 21.15 -19.69
C ALA A 21 -9.42 20.94 -21.21
N SER A 22 -9.23 22.03 -21.97
CA SER A 22 -8.96 21.98 -23.40
C SER A 22 -8.10 23.16 -23.84
N ALA A 23 -6.86 23.24 -23.42
CA ALA A 23 -5.83 24.03 -24.07
C ALA A 23 -4.47 23.79 -23.40
N PHE A 24 -3.74 22.79 -23.87
CA PHE A 24 -2.27 22.78 -23.94
C PHE A 24 -1.85 21.53 -24.74
N ALA A 25 -1.86 21.67 -26.05
CA ALA A 25 -1.07 20.83 -26.92
C ALA A 25 0.05 21.71 -27.47
N SER A 26 1.28 21.45 -27.06
CA SER A 26 2.46 21.97 -27.74
C SER A 26 2.78 21.03 -28.90
N ALA A 27 2.91 21.60 -30.08
CA ALA A 27 3.42 20.95 -31.27
C ALA A 27 4.91 20.64 -31.10
N ASP A 28 5.28 19.44 -31.52
CA ASP A 28 6.40 19.09 -32.38
C ASP A 28 6.70 17.58 -32.27
N ASP A 29 6.34 16.77 -33.22
CA ASP A 29 7.25 16.15 -34.18
C ASP A 29 6.53 15.25 -35.18
N ALA A 30 7.05 15.23 -36.40
CA ALA A 30 6.43 14.62 -37.55
C ALA A 30 6.66 13.10 -37.60
N GLY A 31 5.57 12.34 -37.51
CA GLY A 31 5.51 10.91 -37.81
C GLY A 31 4.10 10.54 -38.22
N GLY A 32 3.88 10.36 -39.51
CA GLY A 32 2.56 10.22 -40.11
C GLY A 32 1.72 9.07 -39.53
N THR A 33 0.74 9.41 -38.73
CA THR A 33 -0.42 8.59 -38.44
C THR A 33 -1.63 9.28 -39.05
N TYR A 34 -2.32 8.59 -39.93
CA TYR A 34 -3.59 9.04 -40.45
C TYR A 34 -4.62 9.07 -39.33
N PRO A 35 -5.24 10.22 -39.00
CA PRO A 35 -6.37 10.24 -38.09
C PRO A 35 -7.59 9.67 -38.84
N LEU A 36 -8.10 8.55 -38.37
CA LEU A 36 -9.43 8.10 -38.74
C LEU A 36 -10.46 8.95 -37.97
N THR A 37 -10.66 10.16 -38.41
CA THR A 37 -11.91 10.88 -38.12
C THR A 37 -12.99 10.27 -39.02
N PRO A 38 -14.24 10.08 -38.55
CA PRO A 38 -15.36 9.81 -39.43
C PRO A 38 -15.39 10.91 -40.49
N ALA A 39 -15.47 10.54 -41.71
CA ALA A 39 -15.57 11.51 -42.82
C ALA A 39 -16.75 12.45 -42.52
N ALA A 40 -16.44 13.68 -42.11
CA ALA A 40 -17.37 14.75 -42.23
C ALA A 40 -17.69 14.85 -43.72
N GLN A 41 -18.97 14.69 -44.04
CA GLN A 41 -19.42 14.94 -45.41
C GLN A 41 -18.95 16.32 -45.80
N ASP A 42 -18.17 16.37 -46.88
CA ASP A 42 -17.83 17.58 -47.57
C ASP A 42 -19.14 18.18 -48.16
N THR A 43 -19.68 19.13 -47.46
CA THR A 43 -20.79 19.95 -47.99
C THR A 43 -20.19 21.13 -48.70
N SER A 44 -19.79 20.95 -49.94
CA SER A 44 -19.83 22.05 -50.86
C SER A 44 -21.29 22.37 -51.19
N PRO A 45 -21.67 23.63 -51.23
CA PRO A 45 -23.05 24.00 -51.41
C PRO A 45 -23.42 23.95 -52.91
N ASP A 46 -23.93 22.82 -53.36
CA ASP A 46 -24.83 22.84 -54.51
C ASP A 46 -26.25 22.75 -53.97
N GLU A 47 -26.93 23.85 -54.01
CA GLU A 47 -28.33 23.95 -53.72
C GLU A 47 -29.12 23.05 -54.71
N GLU A 48 -29.47 21.84 -54.30
CA GLU A 48 -30.71 21.24 -54.73
C GLU A 48 -31.61 20.93 -53.52
N ASN A 49 -32.68 21.65 -53.46
CA ASN A 49 -33.79 21.66 -52.54
C ASN A 49 -34.51 20.29 -52.60
N GLY A 50 -34.02 19.32 -51.83
CA GLY A 50 -34.65 18.03 -51.57
C GLY A 50 -34.95 17.91 -50.09
N SER A 51 -36.07 18.46 -49.63
CA SER A 51 -36.64 18.04 -48.35
C SER A 51 -36.98 16.54 -48.50
N GLY A 52 -36.02 15.69 -48.05
CA GLY A 52 -36.26 14.26 -47.88
C GLY A 52 -37.46 14.09 -46.96
N ASN A 53 -38.54 13.61 -47.51
CA ASN A 53 -39.79 13.43 -46.78
C ASN A 53 -39.57 12.28 -45.82
N VAL A 54 -39.33 12.58 -44.51
CA VAL A 54 -39.22 11.55 -43.46
C VAL A 54 -40.58 10.82 -43.40
N THR A 55 -40.53 9.51 -43.64
CA THR A 55 -41.76 8.69 -43.60
C THR A 55 -42.05 8.30 -42.14
N LYS A 56 -43.16 8.82 -41.62
CA LYS A 56 -43.64 8.49 -40.26
C LYS A 56 -44.43 7.20 -40.29
N VAL A 57 -44.12 6.29 -39.38
CA VAL A 57 -44.74 4.95 -39.34
C VAL A 57 -45.18 4.60 -37.92
N SER A 58 -46.34 3.97 -37.81
CA SER A 58 -46.95 3.54 -36.55
C SER A 58 -47.34 2.05 -36.56
N THR A 59 -47.25 1.42 -37.70
CA THR A 59 -47.65 0.02 -37.88
C THR A 59 -46.54 -0.77 -38.61
N GLU A 60 -46.52 -2.09 -38.42
CA GLU A 60 -45.63 -2.99 -39.15
C GLU A 60 -45.71 -2.82 -40.66
N GLN A 61 -46.94 -2.77 -41.20
CA GLN A 61 -47.15 -2.66 -42.64
C GLN A 61 -46.62 -1.34 -43.21
N GLU A 62 -46.80 -0.21 -42.46
CA GLU A 62 -46.21 1.08 -42.85
C GLU A 62 -44.67 1.01 -42.81
N LEU A 63 -44.09 0.37 -41.77
CA LEU A 63 -42.67 0.21 -41.68
C LEU A 63 -42.09 -0.64 -42.84
N ILE A 64 -42.72 -1.77 -43.14
CA ILE A 64 -42.31 -2.62 -44.30
C ILE A 64 -42.38 -1.85 -45.61
N ASN A 65 -43.45 -1.10 -45.84
CA ASN A 65 -43.58 -0.30 -47.03
C ASN A 65 -42.52 0.80 -47.14
N ALA A 66 -42.23 1.47 -46.02
CA ALA A 66 -41.21 2.52 -45.97
C ALA A 66 -39.79 1.95 -46.16
N VAL A 67 -39.45 0.81 -45.55
CA VAL A 67 -38.16 0.13 -45.76
C VAL A 67 -37.99 -0.30 -47.20
N ASN A 68 -39.01 -0.84 -47.84
CA ASN A 68 -39.00 -1.22 -49.28
C ASN A 68 -38.84 -0.03 -50.20
N ALA A 69 -39.36 1.14 -49.83
CA ALA A 69 -39.17 2.38 -50.57
C ALA A 69 -37.79 3.01 -50.36
N GLY A 70 -37.10 2.65 -49.25
CA GLY A 70 -35.83 3.23 -48.85
C GLY A 70 -35.98 4.66 -48.31
N GLY A 71 -34.90 5.19 -47.73
CA GLY A 71 -34.86 6.57 -47.24
C GLY A 71 -34.94 6.68 -45.73
N GLU A 72 -35.49 7.78 -45.24
CA GLU A 72 -35.52 8.10 -43.81
C GLU A 72 -36.94 7.82 -43.23
N ILE A 73 -36.95 7.05 -42.17
CA ILE A 73 -38.16 6.55 -41.48
C ILE A 73 -38.13 7.02 -40.02
N GLU A 74 -39.25 7.48 -39.51
CA GLU A 74 -39.39 7.85 -38.10
C GLU A 74 -40.50 7.00 -37.45
N LEU A 75 -40.13 6.24 -36.44
CA LEU A 75 -41.08 5.48 -35.63
C LEU A 75 -41.88 6.46 -34.74
N GLN A 76 -43.18 6.26 -34.70
CA GLN A 76 -44.11 7.06 -33.88
C GLN A 76 -44.61 6.29 -32.65
N THR A 77 -44.35 4.98 -32.60
CA THR A 77 -44.78 4.08 -31.54
C THR A 77 -43.91 2.81 -31.57
N ASP A 78 -43.97 2.02 -30.55
CA ASP A 78 -43.44 0.66 -30.57
C ASP A 78 -44.18 -0.17 -31.63
N ILE A 79 -43.45 -1.02 -32.35
CA ILE A 79 -43.97 -1.86 -33.41
C ILE A 79 -43.63 -3.33 -33.17
N GLU A 80 -44.64 -4.18 -33.12
CA GLU A 80 -44.46 -5.63 -33.13
C GLU A 80 -44.39 -6.15 -34.54
N LEU A 81 -43.33 -6.89 -34.84
CA LEU A 81 -43.10 -7.52 -36.13
C LEU A 81 -43.69 -8.93 -36.16
N SER A 82 -44.45 -9.27 -37.20
CA SER A 82 -44.98 -10.60 -37.42
C SER A 82 -44.04 -11.50 -38.27
N GLN A 83 -43.09 -10.89 -38.94
CA GLN A 83 -42.05 -11.52 -39.76
C GLN A 83 -40.77 -10.67 -39.74
N PRO A 84 -39.59 -11.23 -40.13
CA PRO A 84 -38.36 -10.49 -40.23
C PRO A 84 -38.48 -9.24 -41.11
N LEU A 85 -38.05 -8.10 -40.62
CA LEU A 85 -37.93 -6.89 -41.43
C LEU A 85 -36.73 -7.01 -42.37
N GLN A 86 -37.00 -7.16 -43.69
CA GLN A 86 -35.95 -7.29 -44.70
C GLN A 86 -35.49 -5.92 -45.16
N VAL A 87 -34.18 -5.67 -45.13
CA VAL A 87 -33.54 -4.43 -45.56
C VAL A 87 -32.65 -4.76 -46.74
N SER A 88 -33.03 -4.39 -47.95
CA SER A 88 -32.32 -4.68 -49.18
C SER A 88 -31.69 -3.43 -49.84
N GLY A 89 -31.78 -2.28 -49.21
CA GLY A 89 -31.25 -1.02 -49.73
C GLY A 89 -30.72 -0.11 -48.64
N LYS A 90 -30.55 1.17 -48.97
CA LYS A 90 -30.16 2.18 -47.98
C LYS A 90 -31.38 2.65 -47.19
N THR A 91 -31.38 2.40 -45.91
CA THR A 91 -32.47 2.71 -45.00
C THR A 91 -31.97 3.33 -43.71
N THR A 92 -32.61 4.42 -43.30
CA THR A 92 -32.36 5.02 -41.98
C THR A 92 -33.66 4.96 -41.16
N ILE A 93 -33.60 4.39 -39.96
CA ILE A 93 -34.73 4.35 -39.04
C ILE A 93 -34.39 5.18 -37.80
N ASN A 94 -35.12 6.22 -37.59
CA ASN A 94 -35.07 7.07 -36.40
C ASN A 94 -36.12 6.54 -35.40
N GLY A 95 -35.65 5.80 -34.43
CA GLY A 95 -36.51 5.07 -33.50
C GLY A 95 -37.17 5.94 -32.43
N GLN A 96 -36.67 7.14 -32.13
CA GLN A 96 -37.17 7.99 -31.05
C GLN A 96 -37.30 7.26 -29.70
N ASN A 97 -36.47 6.24 -29.48
CA ASN A 97 -36.48 5.28 -28.36
C ASN A 97 -37.68 4.31 -28.38
N HIS A 98 -38.37 4.19 -29.50
CA HIS A 98 -39.38 3.15 -29.68
C HIS A 98 -38.75 1.79 -29.94
N THR A 99 -39.52 0.76 -29.60
CA THR A 99 -39.07 -0.64 -29.62
C THR A 99 -39.62 -1.34 -30.87
N LEU A 100 -38.74 -2.07 -31.54
CA LEU A 100 -39.08 -3.11 -32.50
C LEU A 100 -38.94 -4.47 -31.80
N SER A 101 -40.03 -5.21 -31.69
CA SER A 101 -40.07 -6.53 -31.03
C SER A 101 -40.81 -7.56 -31.88
N ALA A 102 -40.71 -8.83 -31.51
CA ALA A 102 -41.44 -9.89 -32.16
C ALA A 102 -42.87 -9.94 -31.65
N ALA A 103 -43.87 -10.04 -32.56
CA ALA A 103 -45.24 -10.36 -32.19
C ALA A 103 -45.36 -11.82 -31.69
N ALA A 104 -46.43 -12.14 -30.98
CA ALA A 104 -46.63 -13.48 -30.38
C ALA A 104 -46.60 -14.64 -31.38
N LEU A 105 -46.87 -14.36 -32.66
CA LEU A 105 -46.82 -15.34 -33.76
C LEU A 105 -45.76 -14.96 -34.81
N PHE A 106 -44.61 -14.47 -34.33
CA PHE A 106 -43.49 -14.10 -35.19
C PHE A 106 -42.99 -15.30 -36.01
N ASN A 107 -42.95 -15.13 -37.35
CA ASN A 107 -42.54 -16.17 -38.26
C ASN A 107 -41.09 -15.94 -38.77
N GLY A 108 -40.13 -16.16 -37.89
CA GLY A 108 -38.70 -15.98 -38.21
C GLY A 108 -37.83 -16.27 -37.04
N GLU A 109 -36.52 -16.12 -37.21
CA GLU A 109 -35.48 -16.31 -36.17
C GLU A 109 -34.78 -15.00 -35.77
N THR A 110 -34.98 -13.94 -36.58
CA THR A 110 -34.27 -12.65 -36.41
C THR A 110 -35.24 -11.51 -36.71
N LEU A 111 -35.18 -10.45 -35.88
CA LEU A 111 -36.08 -9.30 -36.05
C LEU A 111 -35.78 -8.52 -37.33
N ILE A 112 -34.53 -8.21 -37.61
CA ILE A 112 -34.09 -7.47 -38.79
C ILE A 112 -33.01 -8.28 -39.54
N VAL A 113 -33.22 -8.44 -40.84
CA VAL A 113 -32.27 -9.05 -41.75
C VAL A 113 -31.83 -8.02 -42.78
N VAL A 114 -30.50 -7.79 -42.85
CA VAL A 114 -29.88 -6.83 -43.77
C VAL A 114 -29.17 -7.59 -44.88
N ASP A 115 -29.64 -7.47 -46.11
CA ASP A 115 -29.07 -8.15 -47.24
C ASP A 115 -27.68 -7.63 -47.62
N ASN A 116 -26.94 -8.41 -48.40
CA ASN A 116 -25.70 -7.94 -49.00
C ASN A 116 -26.01 -6.68 -49.83
N ASP A 117 -25.10 -5.71 -49.89
CA ASP A 117 -25.27 -4.39 -50.55
C ASP A 117 -26.22 -3.42 -49.82
N ALA A 118 -26.87 -3.84 -48.75
CA ALA A 118 -27.72 -2.96 -47.99
C ALA A 118 -26.91 -2.22 -46.90
N ASN A 119 -27.43 -1.01 -46.60
CA ASN A 119 -26.92 -0.18 -45.51
C ASN A 119 -28.09 0.23 -44.62
N LEU A 120 -28.01 -0.15 -43.36
CA LEU A 120 -29.04 0.18 -42.37
C LEU A 120 -28.46 1.10 -41.29
N VAL A 121 -29.12 2.21 -41.05
CA VAL A 121 -28.82 3.11 -39.94
C VAL A 121 -29.96 3.08 -38.95
N LEU A 122 -29.66 2.72 -37.71
CA LEU A 122 -30.61 2.75 -36.59
C LEU A 122 -30.23 3.85 -35.61
N ASN A 123 -31.02 4.88 -35.50
CA ASN A 123 -30.82 5.99 -34.57
C ASN A 123 -31.82 5.89 -33.42
N SER A 124 -31.34 5.77 -32.20
CA SER A 124 -32.16 5.68 -30.97
C SER A 124 -33.29 4.63 -31.09
N CYS A 125 -33.00 3.46 -31.66
CA CYS A 125 -33.91 2.33 -31.78
C CYS A 125 -33.66 1.31 -30.67
N ILE A 126 -34.70 0.63 -30.22
CA ILE A 126 -34.59 -0.54 -29.34
C ILE A 126 -35.02 -1.76 -30.14
N LEU A 127 -34.16 -2.74 -30.29
CA LEU A 127 -34.48 -4.06 -30.82
C LEU A 127 -34.59 -5.04 -29.65
N ASP A 128 -35.80 -5.54 -29.37
CA ASP A 128 -36.01 -6.48 -28.26
C ASP A 128 -36.35 -7.88 -28.81
N GLY A 129 -35.39 -8.80 -28.65
CA GLY A 129 -35.53 -10.19 -29.09
C GLY A 129 -36.43 -11.05 -28.21
N SER A 130 -36.96 -10.50 -27.10
CA SER A 130 -37.89 -11.17 -26.18
C SER A 130 -37.39 -12.53 -25.67
N HIS A 131 -36.08 -12.69 -25.53
CA HIS A 131 -35.38 -13.94 -25.17
C HIS A 131 -35.64 -15.15 -26.09
N THR A 132 -36.09 -14.87 -27.30
CA THR A 132 -36.45 -15.94 -28.24
C THR A 132 -35.81 -15.72 -29.61
N TYR A 133 -35.68 -14.50 -30.05
CA TYR A 133 -35.27 -14.15 -31.40
C TYR A 133 -33.99 -13.33 -31.40
N ARG A 134 -33.14 -13.52 -32.43
CA ARG A 134 -31.99 -12.65 -32.67
C ARG A 134 -32.45 -11.21 -32.98
N GLY A 135 -31.70 -10.23 -32.52
CA GLY A 135 -31.95 -8.85 -32.87
C GLY A 135 -31.64 -8.54 -34.34
N LEU A 136 -30.47 -8.96 -34.84
CA LEU A 136 -29.96 -8.51 -36.13
C LEU A 136 -29.15 -9.60 -36.84
N TRP A 137 -29.45 -9.82 -38.12
CA TRP A 137 -28.64 -10.60 -39.06
C TRP A 137 -28.12 -9.68 -40.16
N ILE A 138 -26.81 -9.62 -40.36
CA ILE A 138 -26.16 -8.74 -41.31
C ILE A 138 -25.46 -9.57 -42.37
N GLY A 139 -25.76 -9.34 -43.61
CA GLY A 139 -25.25 -10.12 -44.74
C GLY A 139 -26.06 -11.39 -45.00
N ASN A 140 -25.68 -12.14 -46.00
CA ASN A 140 -26.40 -13.29 -46.48
C ASN A 140 -25.42 -14.38 -46.96
N ASP A 141 -25.73 -15.63 -46.70
CA ASP A 141 -24.89 -16.77 -47.04
C ASP A 141 -24.92 -17.12 -48.55
N THR A 142 -25.71 -16.43 -49.34
CA THR A 142 -25.80 -16.66 -50.79
C THR A 142 -24.93 -15.67 -51.54
N PRO A 143 -24.09 -16.12 -52.49
CA PRO A 143 -23.27 -15.22 -53.25
C PRO A 143 -24.09 -14.34 -54.19
N SER A 144 -24.01 -13.01 -54.01
CA SER A 144 -24.42 -12.04 -55.04
C SER A 144 -23.28 -11.93 -56.08
N SER A 145 -23.62 -11.42 -57.24
CA SER A 145 -22.66 -11.28 -58.36
C SER A 145 -21.67 -10.14 -58.18
N ASP A 146 -21.94 -9.22 -57.27
CA ASP A 146 -21.17 -7.97 -57.06
C ASP A 146 -20.48 -7.93 -55.68
N TYR A 147 -19.36 -7.15 -55.58
CA TYR A 147 -18.45 -7.09 -54.43
C TYR A 147 -18.95 -6.12 -53.36
N SER A 148 -20.05 -6.35 -52.77
CA SER A 148 -20.61 -5.40 -51.80
C SER A 148 -20.76 -6.02 -50.42
N SER A 149 -20.56 -5.20 -49.43
CA SER A 149 -20.68 -5.56 -48.02
C SER A 149 -21.97 -5.02 -47.44
N ALA A 150 -22.60 -5.79 -46.55
CA ALA A 150 -23.68 -5.31 -45.73
C ALA A 150 -23.13 -4.46 -44.58
N GLU A 151 -23.70 -3.30 -44.34
CA GLU A 151 -23.23 -2.42 -43.27
C GLU A 151 -24.42 -1.97 -42.39
N VAL A 152 -24.21 -2.04 -41.07
CA VAL A 152 -25.19 -1.55 -40.09
C VAL A 152 -24.54 -0.56 -39.15
N TYR A 153 -25.19 0.54 -38.93
CA TYR A 153 -24.79 1.59 -38.01
C TYR A 153 -25.82 1.72 -36.88
N LEU A 154 -25.44 1.48 -35.66
CA LEU A 154 -26.24 1.70 -34.47
C LEU A 154 -25.77 2.99 -33.79
N ASN A 155 -26.63 3.98 -33.73
CA ASN A 155 -26.39 5.27 -33.10
C ASN A 155 -27.35 5.48 -31.93
N GLY A 156 -26.84 5.45 -30.71
CA GLY A 156 -27.64 5.54 -29.49
C GLY A 156 -28.74 4.47 -29.40
N SER A 157 -28.53 3.33 -30.07
CA SER A 157 -29.53 2.26 -30.20
C SER A 157 -29.20 1.08 -29.27
N THR A 158 -30.20 0.30 -28.93
CA THR A 158 -30.05 -0.87 -28.05
C THR A 158 -30.53 -2.13 -28.75
N ILE A 159 -29.76 -3.19 -28.72
CA ILE A 159 -30.21 -4.56 -29.00
C ILE A 159 -30.26 -5.29 -27.68
N GLN A 160 -31.41 -5.81 -27.30
CA GLN A 160 -31.53 -6.48 -25.99
C GLN A 160 -32.36 -7.76 -26.08
N ASN A 161 -32.13 -8.64 -25.07
CA ASN A 161 -32.94 -9.85 -24.92
C ASN A 161 -32.90 -10.76 -26.17
N GLY A 162 -31.85 -10.66 -26.97
CA GLY A 162 -31.71 -11.48 -28.17
C GLY A 162 -31.37 -12.92 -27.82
N SER A 163 -31.95 -13.88 -28.59
CA SER A 163 -31.63 -15.31 -28.41
C SER A 163 -31.51 -16.03 -29.73
N ALA A 164 -30.45 -16.82 -29.91
CA ALA A 164 -30.22 -17.56 -31.16
C ALA A 164 -29.33 -18.77 -30.97
N ALA A 165 -29.10 -19.56 -32.04
CA ALA A 165 -28.09 -20.57 -32.07
C ALA A 165 -26.70 -19.94 -31.89
N ASP A 166 -26.35 -18.94 -32.71
CA ASP A 166 -25.13 -18.15 -32.61
C ASP A 166 -25.47 -16.66 -32.78
N GLY A 167 -24.72 -15.78 -32.11
CA GLY A 167 -24.96 -14.34 -32.20
C GLY A 167 -26.33 -13.94 -31.68
N GLY A 168 -26.60 -14.08 -30.38
CA GLY A 168 -27.90 -13.78 -29.81
C GLY A 168 -28.35 -12.35 -30.07
N GLY A 169 -27.50 -11.36 -29.96
CA GLY A 169 -27.76 -9.96 -30.30
C GLY A 169 -27.66 -9.73 -31.82
N ALA A 170 -26.50 -10.08 -32.41
CA ALA A 170 -26.24 -9.87 -33.83
C ALA A 170 -25.40 -11.02 -34.42
N TYR A 171 -25.70 -11.36 -35.66
CA TYR A 171 -24.93 -12.31 -36.46
C TYR A 171 -24.43 -11.62 -37.73
N LEU A 172 -23.14 -11.58 -37.94
CA LEU A 172 -22.50 -11.03 -39.12
C LEU A 172 -22.12 -12.19 -40.03
N SER A 173 -22.86 -12.34 -41.13
CA SER A 173 -22.66 -13.38 -42.14
C SER A 173 -21.70 -12.90 -43.22
N GLY A 174 -20.56 -13.52 -43.30
CA GLY A 174 -19.63 -13.31 -44.42
C GLY A 174 -19.54 -14.56 -45.28
N TYR A 175 -19.22 -14.43 -46.55
CA TYR A 175 -19.06 -15.53 -47.45
C TYR A 175 -17.75 -15.47 -48.22
N ARG A 176 -17.13 -16.63 -48.40
CA ARG A 176 -15.92 -16.79 -49.22
C ARG A 176 -16.20 -17.63 -50.47
N SER A 177 -16.02 -17.04 -51.66
CA SER A 177 -16.06 -17.76 -52.92
C SER A 177 -14.71 -17.65 -53.65
N GLY A 178 -13.89 -18.68 -53.56
CA GLY A 178 -12.56 -18.70 -54.11
C GLY A 178 -11.63 -17.67 -53.47
N ARG A 179 -11.27 -16.60 -54.22
CA ARG A 179 -10.46 -15.46 -53.71
C ARG A 179 -11.31 -14.24 -53.34
N ARG A 180 -12.63 -14.32 -53.39
CA ARG A 180 -13.52 -13.19 -53.11
C ARG A 180 -14.14 -13.37 -51.73
N TYR A 181 -14.23 -12.25 -51.01
CA TYR A 181 -14.85 -12.18 -49.70
C TYR A 181 -16.00 -11.20 -49.76
N TYR A 182 -17.12 -11.55 -49.16
CA TYR A 182 -18.27 -10.70 -48.89
C TYR A 182 -18.27 -10.55 -47.38
N SER A 183 -18.14 -9.32 -46.87
CA SER A 183 -18.05 -9.03 -45.44
C SER A 183 -19.27 -8.30 -44.93
N ALA A 184 -19.69 -8.61 -43.75
CA ALA A 184 -20.63 -7.83 -42.99
C ALA A 184 -19.93 -6.93 -41.99
N ALA A 185 -20.45 -5.72 -41.77
CA ALA A 185 -19.92 -4.80 -40.82
C ALA A 185 -21.00 -4.22 -39.87
N LEU A 186 -20.68 -4.19 -38.60
CA LEU A 186 -21.50 -3.56 -37.57
C LEU A 186 -20.70 -2.46 -36.88
N TYR A 187 -21.24 -1.24 -36.93
CA TYR A 187 -20.65 -0.07 -36.28
C TYR A 187 -21.60 0.43 -35.19
N MET A 188 -21.11 0.59 -33.99
CA MET A 188 -21.90 1.02 -32.84
C MET A 188 -21.33 2.33 -32.28
N THR A 189 -22.15 3.35 -32.14
CA THR A 189 -21.81 4.63 -31.52
C THR A 189 -22.79 4.92 -30.40
N GLY A 190 -22.32 5.03 -29.16
CA GLY A 190 -23.18 5.24 -27.99
C GLY A 190 -24.27 4.18 -27.83
N SER A 191 -24.08 2.99 -28.36
CA SER A 191 -25.06 1.93 -28.50
C SER A 191 -24.74 0.72 -27.66
N THR A 192 -25.76 -0.07 -27.34
CA THR A 192 -25.55 -1.22 -26.43
C THR A 192 -26.19 -2.49 -27.02
N ILE A 193 -25.45 -3.59 -26.96
CA ILE A 193 -25.96 -4.96 -27.09
C ILE A 193 -25.95 -5.58 -25.70
N LYS A 194 -27.11 -5.97 -25.18
CA LYS A 194 -27.18 -6.46 -23.80
C LYS A 194 -28.18 -7.59 -23.59
N ASP A 195 -27.97 -8.34 -22.55
CA ASP A 195 -28.86 -9.41 -22.10
C ASP A 195 -29.19 -10.42 -23.23
N CYS A 196 -28.22 -10.65 -24.14
CA CYS A 196 -28.36 -11.54 -25.28
C CYS A 196 -27.74 -12.91 -25.03
N THR A 197 -28.32 -13.98 -25.56
CA THR A 197 -27.90 -15.36 -25.34
C THR A 197 -27.70 -16.11 -26.64
N ALA A 198 -26.65 -16.94 -26.69
CA ALA A 198 -26.44 -17.91 -27.77
C ALA A 198 -26.38 -19.33 -27.21
N ASN A 199 -27.12 -20.25 -27.82
CA ASN A 199 -27.03 -21.68 -27.52
C ASN A 199 -25.71 -22.30 -28.04
N GLY A 200 -25.04 -21.63 -28.95
CA GLY A 200 -23.68 -21.89 -29.42
C GLY A 200 -22.74 -20.77 -28.97
N SER A 201 -22.20 -20.00 -29.89
CA SER A 201 -21.16 -19.01 -29.67
C SER A 201 -21.60 -17.56 -29.94
N GLY A 202 -20.87 -16.61 -29.36
CA GLY A 202 -21.13 -15.19 -29.56
C GLY A 202 -22.44 -14.71 -28.94
N GLY A 203 -22.57 -14.76 -27.64
CA GLY A 203 -23.83 -14.37 -26.96
C GLY A 203 -24.32 -12.99 -27.36
N GLY A 204 -23.44 -11.99 -27.39
CA GLY A 204 -23.74 -10.68 -27.96
C GLY A 204 -23.64 -10.66 -29.47
N VAL A 205 -22.46 -10.95 -30.03
CA VAL A 205 -22.18 -10.86 -31.47
C VAL A 205 -21.38 -12.06 -31.96
N TYR A 206 -21.77 -12.60 -33.06
CA TYR A 206 -21.06 -13.64 -33.79
C TYR A 206 -20.58 -13.13 -35.15
N LEU A 207 -19.28 -13.13 -35.39
CA LEU A 207 -18.70 -12.81 -36.70
C LEU A 207 -18.30 -14.14 -37.39
N SER A 208 -19.05 -14.53 -38.41
CA SER A 208 -18.77 -15.75 -39.16
C SER A 208 -17.53 -15.59 -40.07
N THR A 209 -17.22 -16.61 -40.85
CA THR A 209 -16.11 -16.60 -41.82
C THR A 209 -16.16 -15.42 -42.77
N ALA A 210 -14.99 -14.83 -43.11
CA ALA A 210 -14.82 -13.88 -44.19
C ALA A 210 -14.74 -12.37 -43.83
N GLN A 211 -13.73 -11.95 -43.08
CA GLN A 211 -13.34 -10.52 -42.96
C GLN A 211 -14.43 -9.61 -42.39
N ASN A 212 -15.31 -10.14 -41.57
CA ASN A 212 -16.36 -9.33 -40.92
C ASN A 212 -15.75 -8.34 -39.92
N LYS A 213 -16.44 -7.22 -39.72
CA LYS A 213 -16.00 -6.16 -38.82
C LYS A 213 -17.03 -5.80 -37.79
N LEU A 214 -16.60 -5.73 -36.54
CA LEU A 214 -17.35 -5.10 -35.45
C LEU A 214 -16.55 -3.94 -34.93
N THR A 215 -17.14 -2.75 -34.86
CA THR A 215 -16.48 -1.57 -34.30
C THR A 215 -17.36 -0.97 -33.22
N LEU A 216 -16.86 -0.94 -32.04
CA LEU A 216 -17.45 -0.25 -30.88
C LEU A 216 -16.81 1.13 -30.79
N TYR A 217 -17.50 2.18 -31.22
CA TYR A 217 -17.08 3.56 -31.00
C TYR A 217 -17.40 4.01 -29.57
N GLU A 218 -17.01 5.21 -29.24
CA GLU A 218 -17.14 5.80 -27.92
C GLU A 218 -18.55 5.61 -27.31
N GLY A 219 -18.59 5.20 -26.05
CA GLY A 219 -19.83 4.98 -25.32
C GLY A 219 -20.59 3.71 -25.67
N SER A 220 -20.04 2.87 -26.57
CA SER A 220 -20.70 1.62 -26.95
C SER A 220 -20.31 0.46 -26.05
N SER A 221 -21.25 -0.46 -25.83
CA SER A 221 -21.00 -1.62 -24.97
C SER A 221 -21.69 -2.91 -25.44
N ILE A 222 -21.04 -4.03 -25.11
CA ILE A 222 -21.64 -5.36 -25.10
C ILE A 222 -21.70 -5.78 -23.63
N ASP A 223 -22.88 -6.03 -23.09
CA ASP A 223 -23.10 -6.14 -21.65
C ASP A 223 -23.99 -7.35 -21.31
N ALA A 224 -23.62 -8.11 -20.31
CA ALA A 224 -24.42 -9.20 -19.75
C ALA A 224 -24.90 -10.22 -20.82
N CYS A 225 -24.09 -10.47 -21.86
CA CYS A 225 -24.37 -11.46 -22.87
C CYS A 225 -23.77 -12.83 -22.51
N SER A 226 -24.42 -13.90 -22.95
CA SER A 226 -23.97 -15.27 -22.60
C SER A 226 -23.98 -16.22 -23.79
N ALA A 227 -23.00 -17.11 -23.84
CA ALA A 227 -22.88 -18.18 -24.82
C ALA A 227 -22.72 -19.56 -24.14
N ALA A 228 -23.46 -20.55 -24.58
CA ALA A 228 -23.30 -21.92 -24.09
C ALA A 228 -22.01 -22.59 -24.61
N GLN A 229 -21.33 -21.98 -25.57
CA GLN A 229 -20.01 -22.42 -26.02
C GLN A 229 -18.99 -21.29 -25.82
N ASN A 230 -18.57 -20.61 -26.86
CA ASN A 230 -17.44 -19.70 -26.83
C ASN A 230 -17.86 -18.24 -27.11
N GLY A 231 -17.09 -17.32 -26.54
CA GLY A 231 -17.29 -15.89 -26.79
C GLY A 231 -18.61 -15.37 -26.21
N GLY A 232 -18.72 -15.28 -24.90
CA GLY A 232 -19.94 -14.77 -24.24
C GLY A 232 -20.36 -13.41 -24.76
N GLY A 233 -19.44 -12.48 -24.91
CA GLY A 233 -19.67 -11.20 -25.57
C GLY A 233 -19.58 -11.31 -27.08
N VAL A 234 -18.40 -11.70 -27.60
CA VAL A 234 -18.12 -11.71 -29.05
C VAL A 234 -17.34 -12.96 -29.44
N TYR A 235 -17.75 -13.55 -30.57
CA TYR A 235 -17.02 -14.63 -31.23
C TYR A 235 -16.53 -14.17 -32.60
N LEU A 236 -15.24 -14.32 -32.87
CA LEU A 236 -14.61 -13.94 -34.13
C LEU A 236 -14.08 -15.16 -34.86
N ASP A 237 -14.57 -15.41 -36.09
CA ASP A 237 -14.02 -16.41 -36.98
C ASP A 237 -12.99 -15.82 -37.97
N TYR A 238 -12.59 -16.59 -38.95
CA TYR A 238 -11.49 -16.34 -39.90
C TYR A 238 -11.41 -14.92 -40.45
N ASN A 239 -10.25 -14.24 -40.25
CA ASN A 239 -9.96 -12.87 -40.71
C ASN A 239 -10.95 -11.80 -40.20
N SER A 240 -11.77 -12.10 -39.23
CA SER A 240 -12.70 -11.12 -38.66
C SER A 240 -11.99 -10.19 -37.68
N ALA A 241 -12.48 -8.97 -37.57
CA ALA A 241 -11.89 -7.94 -36.73
C ALA A 241 -12.91 -7.29 -35.78
N LEU A 242 -12.52 -7.18 -34.52
CA LEU A 242 -13.19 -6.35 -33.53
C LEU A 242 -12.28 -5.16 -33.17
N THR A 243 -12.81 -3.95 -33.32
CA THR A 243 -12.14 -2.74 -32.89
C THR A 243 -12.96 -2.09 -31.77
N MET A 244 -12.34 -1.87 -30.66
CA MET A 244 -12.88 -1.14 -29.52
C MET A 244 -12.21 0.23 -29.44
N ALA A 245 -12.99 1.30 -29.69
CA ALA A 245 -12.51 2.67 -29.54
C ALA A 245 -12.54 3.12 -28.07
N SER A 246 -12.07 4.31 -27.80
CA SER A 246 -12.01 4.85 -26.43
C SER A 246 -13.38 4.82 -25.74
N ASN A 247 -13.36 4.51 -24.44
CA ASN A 247 -14.58 4.41 -23.62
C ASN A 247 -15.62 3.37 -24.11
N SER A 248 -15.24 2.42 -24.97
CA SER A 248 -16.11 1.28 -25.30
C SER A 248 -15.83 0.09 -24.38
N SER A 249 -16.80 -0.79 -24.20
CA SER A 249 -16.62 -1.92 -23.26
C SER A 249 -17.32 -3.20 -23.68
N ILE A 250 -16.71 -4.33 -23.30
CA ILE A 250 -17.36 -5.64 -23.22
C ILE A 250 -17.34 -6.02 -21.74
N LYS A 251 -18.51 -6.24 -21.14
CA LYS A 251 -18.58 -6.45 -19.69
C LYS A 251 -19.66 -7.42 -19.27
N ASN A 252 -19.44 -8.05 -18.11
CA ASN A 252 -20.40 -8.99 -17.51
C ASN A 252 -20.79 -10.18 -18.44
N CYS A 253 -20.01 -10.43 -19.48
CA CYS A 253 -20.32 -11.48 -20.44
C CYS A 253 -19.80 -12.84 -19.96
N THR A 254 -20.52 -13.91 -20.27
CA THR A 254 -20.23 -15.26 -19.80
C THR A 254 -20.20 -16.28 -20.91
N SER A 255 -19.29 -17.25 -20.85
CA SER A 255 -19.28 -18.43 -21.71
C SER A 255 -19.21 -19.71 -20.89
N ASP A 256 -19.92 -20.74 -21.30
CA ASP A 256 -19.83 -22.07 -20.67
C ASP A 256 -18.56 -22.83 -21.10
N GLN A 257 -17.81 -22.32 -22.07
CA GLN A 257 -16.52 -22.87 -22.48
C GLN A 257 -15.44 -21.79 -22.39
N ASP A 258 -14.99 -21.25 -23.51
CA ASP A 258 -13.84 -20.36 -23.58
C ASP A 258 -14.21 -18.91 -23.99
N GLY A 259 -13.39 -17.95 -23.56
CA GLY A 259 -13.53 -16.56 -23.98
C GLY A 259 -14.79 -15.87 -23.46
N GLY A 260 -14.87 -15.59 -22.16
CA GLY A 260 -16.05 -14.96 -21.57
C GLY A 260 -16.41 -13.63 -22.22
N GLY A 261 -15.43 -12.73 -22.42
CA GLY A 261 -15.59 -11.49 -23.16
C GLY A 261 -15.53 -11.69 -24.66
N ALA A 262 -14.40 -12.23 -25.16
CA ALA A 262 -14.17 -12.44 -26.57
C ALA A 262 -13.42 -13.76 -26.86
N TYR A 263 -13.78 -14.41 -27.93
CA TYR A 263 -13.15 -15.61 -28.45
C TYR A 263 -12.70 -15.44 -29.90
N LEU A 264 -11.42 -15.55 -30.16
CA LEU A 264 -10.81 -15.40 -31.49
C LEU A 264 -10.48 -16.80 -32.06
N ASN A 265 -11.39 -17.39 -32.80
CA ASN A 265 -11.24 -18.75 -33.32
C ASN A 265 -10.49 -18.82 -34.64
N GLY A 266 -10.75 -17.89 -35.52
CA GLY A 266 -10.26 -17.97 -36.89
C GLY A 266 -8.80 -17.52 -37.03
N SER A 267 -8.08 -18.12 -37.98
CA SER A 267 -6.76 -17.63 -38.36
C SER A 267 -6.80 -16.15 -38.72
N HIS A 268 -5.84 -15.37 -38.23
CA HIS A 268 -5.72 -13.93 -38.45
C HIS A 268 -6.94 -13.11 -37.95
N SER A 269 -7.71 -13.64 -37.01
CA SER A 269 -8.73 -12.85 -36.31
C SER A 269 -8.06 -11.80 -35.42
N GLN A 270 -8.64 -10.61 -35.33
CA GLN A 270 -8.02 -9.48 -34.64
C GLN A 270 -8.97 -8.83 -33.64
N LEU A 271 -8.44 -8.55 -32.47
CA LEU A 271 -9.06 -7.68 -31.48
C LEU A 271 -8.11 -6.50 -31.20
N THR A 272 -8.53 -5.30 -31.55
CA THR A 272 -7.82 -4.07 -31.23
C THR A 272 -8.58 -3.29 -30.18
N MET A 273 -7.97 -3.11 -29.04
CA MET A 273 -8.48 -2.32 -27.92
C MET A 273 -7.70 -1.00 -27.84
N ASN A 274 -8.37 0.11 -28.14
CA ASN A 274 -7.75 1.44 -28.05
C ASN A 274 -7.87 1.99 -26.61
N ALA A 275 -7.23 3.14 -26.38
CA ALA A 275 -7.14 3.76 -25.07
C ALA A 275 -8.52 3.85 -24.38
N ASP A 276 -8.52 3.58 -23.05
CA ASP A 276 -9.71 3.63 -22.20
C ASP A 276 -10.82 2.62 -22.57
N SER A 277 -10.61 1.74 -23.56
CA SER A 277 -11.53 0.64 -23.80
C SER A 277 -11.26 -0.51 -22.79
N SER A 278 -12.30 -1.27 -22.47
CA SER A 278 -12.17 -2.31 -21.45
C SER A 278 -12.96 -3.60 -21.74
N ILE A 279 -12.35 -4.71 -21.33
CA ILE A 279 -13.06 -5.98 -21.10
C ILE A 279 -13.11 -6.19 -19.59
N ASP A 280 -14.29 -6.23 -19.00
CA ASP A 280 -14.45 -6.14 -17.55
C ASP A 280 -15.45 -7.18 -17.03
N THR A 281 -15.09 -7.86 -15.95
CA THR A 281 -16.00 -8.76 -15.20
C THR A 281 -16.62 -9.85 -16.11
N CYS A 282 -15.86 -10.29 -17.13
CA CYS A 282 -16.30 -11.40 -18.00
C CYS A 282 -15.83 -12.74 -17.45
N SER A 283 -16.56 -13.81 -17.71
CA SER A 283 -16.21 -15.12 -17.19
C SER A 283 -16.36 -16.26 -18.20
N ALA A 284 -15.44 -17.24 -18.10
CA ALA A 284 -15.46 -18.47 -18.89
C ALA A 284 -15.42 -19.68 -17.97
N MET A 285 -16.21 -20.71 -18.24
CA MET A 285 -16.17 -21.97 -17.47
C MET A 285 -14.95 -22.83 -17.82
N GLN A 286 -14.18 -22.46 -18.83
CA GLN A 286 -12.92 -23.13 -19.14
C GLN A 286 -11.79 -22.11 -19.14
N ASN A 287 -11.38 -21.57 -20.28
CA ASN A 287 -10.20 -20.74 -20.38
C ASN A 287 -10.50 -19.33 -20.93
N GLY A 288 -9.60 -18.37 -20.65
CA GLY A 288 -9.71 -17.03 -21.18
C GLY A 288 -10.94 -16.29 -20.69
N GLY A 289 -11.03 -15.98 -19.40
CA GLY A 289 -12.19 -15.28 -18.83
C GLY A 289 -12.51 -13.97 -19.54
N GLY A 290 -11.49 -13.16 -19.85
CA GLY A 290 -11.61 -11.99 -20.70
C GLY A 290 -11.54 -12.34 -22.17
N VAL A 291 -10.39 -12.87 -22.62
CA VAL A 291 -10.12 -13.14 -24.04
C VAL A 291 -9.46 -14.49 -24.23
N TYR A 292 -9.89 -15.25 -25.22
CA TYR A 292 -9.25 -16.49 -25.66
C TYR A 292 -8.82 -16.37 -27.13
N LEU A 293 -7.56 -16.62 -27.42
CA LEU A 293 -7.00 -16.62 -28.77
C LEU A 293 -6.70 -18.06 -29.22
N ASN A 294 -7.59 -18.65 -29.99
CA ASN A 294 -7.47 -20.01 -30.53
C ASN A 294 -6.92 -20.02 -31.99
N GLY A 295 -7.19 -18.98 -32.73
CA GLY A 295 -6.83 -18.94 -34.14
C GLY A 295 -5.32 -18.84 -34.39
N SER A 296 -4.84 -19.49 -35.46
CA SER A 296 -3.45 -19.32 -35.89
C SER A 296 -3.18 -17.86 -36.28
N SER A 297 -2.15 -17.26 -35.67
CA SER A 297 -1.87 -15.83 -35.84
C SER A 297 -3.04 -14.90 -35.47
N ALA A 298 -3.88 -15.32 -34.55
CA ALA A 298 -4.86 -14.42 -33.92
C ALA A 298 -4.12 -13.35 -33.11
N ASP A 299 -4.59 -12.10 -33.16
CA ASP A 299 -3.92 -10.98 -32.51
C ASP A 299 -4.84 -10.20 -31.57
N LEU A 300 -4.35 -9.99 -30.35
CA LEU A 300 -4.91 -9.05 -29.39
C LEU A 300 -3.94 -7.87 -29.25
N THR A 301 -4.31 -6.74 -29.80
CA THR A 301 -3.56 -5.49 -29.63
C THR A 301 -4.20 -4.62 -28.54
N MET A 302 -3.41 -4.24 -27.55
CA MET A 302 -3.82 -3.37 -26.44
C MET A 302 -3.10 -2.01 -26.53
N LYS A 303 -3.87 -0.92 -26.62
CA LYS A 303 -3.35 0.46 -26.76
C LYS A 303 -3.87 1.33 -25.60
N GLY A 304 -3.25 1.23 -24.44
CA GLY A 304 -3.72 1.94 -23.24
C GLY A 304 -5.11 1.50 -22.76
N SER A 305 -5.43 0.26 -23.02
CA SER A 305 -6.73 -0.38 -22.69
C SER A 305 -6.58 -1.34 -21.51
N SER A 306 -7.70 -1.85 -20.99
CA SER A 306 -7.69 -2.73 -19.83
C SER A 306 -8.52 -4.00 -19.99
N ILE A 307 -8.00 -5.12 -19.48
CA ILE A 307 -8.77 -6.34 -19.21
C ILE A 307 -8.75 -6.52 -17.69
N LYS A 308 -9.92 -6.49 -17.06
CA LYS A 308 -9.96 -6.47 -15.59
C LYS A 308 -11.09 -7.31 -15.00
N ASN A 309 -10.84 -7.83 -13.81
CA ASN A 309 -11.80 -8.60 -13.01
C ASN A 309 -12.39 -9.81 -13.75
N CYS A 310 -11.73 -10.28 -14.81
CA CYS A 310 -12.20 -11.43 -15.60
C CYS A 310 -11.83 -12.74 -14.91
N THR A 311 -12.68 -13.75 -15.08
CA THR A 311 -12.50 -15.04 -14.39
C THR A 311 -12.61 -16.21 -15.34
N SER A 312 -11.66 -17.13 -15.28
CA SER A 312 -11.77 -18.43 -15.90
C SER A 312 -11.84 -19.54 -14.84
N ALA A 313 -12.60 -20.61 -15.11
CA ALA A 313 -12.53 -21.75 -14.20
C ALA A 313 -11.22 -22.51 -14.35
N GLN A 314 -10.61 -22.52 -15.53
CA GLN A 314 -9.33 -23.20 -15.78
C GLN A 314 -8.19 -22.18 -15.93
N ASN A 315 -7.74 -21.90 -17.13
CA ASN A 315 -6.51 -21.12 -17.34
C ASN A 315 -6.78 -19.76 -17.98
N GLY A 316 -5.87 -18.80 -17.72
CA GLY A 316 -5.93 -17.48 -18.31
C GLY A 316 -7.17 -16.69 -17.85
N GLY A 317 -7.20 -16.26 -16.58
CA GLY A 317 -8.33 -15.48 -16.06
C GLY A 317 -8.62 -14.23 -16.90
N GLY A 318 -7.58 -13.49 -17.27
CA GLY A 318 -7.68 -12.39 -18.22
C GLY A 318 -7.58 -12.87 -19.68
N VAL A 319 -6.44 -13.46 -20.05
CA VAL A 319 -6.12 -13.81 -21.43
C VAL A 319 -5.55 -15.22 -21.52
N TYR A 320 -5.98 -15.98 -22.52
CA TYR A 320 -5.41 -17.27 -22.87
C TYR A 320 -4.93 -17.27 -24.32
N LEU A 321 -3.64 -17.48 -24.54
CA LEU A 321 -2.99 -17.56 -25.85
C LEU A 321 -2.74 -19.05 -26.19
N PHE A 322 -3.53 -19.63 -27.05
CA PHE A 322 -3.46 -21.05 -27.42
C PHE A 322 -2.98 -21.29 -28.86
N GLY A 323 -3.51 -20.51 -29.79
CA GLY A 323 -3.28 -20.69 -31.22
C GLY A 323 -1.80 -20.60 -31.63
N GLN A 324 -1.44 -21.28 -32.72
CA GLN A 324 -0.09 -21.17 -33.25
C GLN A 324 0.20 -19.74 -33.68
N ASN A 325 1.25 -19.14 -33.09
CA ASN A 325 1.57 -17.73 -33.28
C ASN A 325 0.40 -16.78 -32.92
N ALA A 326 -0.41 -17.15 -31.94
CA ALA A 326 -1.36 -16.20 -31.36
C ALA A 326 -0.59 -15.13 -30.57
N HIS A 327 -0.90 -13.86 -30.79
CA HIS A 327 -0.14 -12.75 -30.23
C HIS A 327 -0.96 -11.93 -29.25
N LEU A 328 -0.31 -11.49 -28.19
CA LEU A 328 -0.69 -10.33 -27.39
C LEU A 328 0.34 -9.23 -27.67
N THR A 329 -0.13 -8.11 -28.19
CA THR A 329 0.72 -6.98 -28.58
C THR A 329 0.30 -5.73 -27.81
N PRO A 330 0.97 -5.35 -26.71
CA PRO A 330 0.81 -4.03 -26.12
C PRO A 330 1.50 -2.99 -27.01
N ASP A 331 0.74 -1.97 -27.42
CA ASP A 331 1.28 -0.89 -28.25
C ASP A 331 1.55 0.41 -27.47
N THR A 332 0.76 0.67 -26.47
CA THR A 332 0.98 1.60 -25.36
C THR A 332 0.53 0.88 -24.09
N SER A 333 1.01 1.27 -22.92
CA SER A 333 0.82 0.55 -21.67
C SER A 333 -0.63 0.04 -21.47
N GLY A 334 -0.88 -1.20 -21.88
CA GLY A 334 -2.14 -1.92 -21.57
C GLY A 334 -2.08 -2.54 -20.18
N SER A 335 -3.24 -2.83 -19.60
CA SER A 335 -3.29 -3.42 -18.26
C SER A 335 -4.18 -4.64 -18.18
N ILE A 336 -3.75 -5.65 -17.41
CA ILE A 336 -4.53 -6.83 -17.04
C ILE A 336 -4.53 -6.90 -15.51
N THR A 337 -5.69 -6.65 -14.89
CA THR A 337 -5.76 -6.46 -13.44
C THR A 337 -6.93 -7.21 -12.80
N GLY A 338 -6.70 -7.76 -11.61
CA GLY A 338 -7.75 -8.41 -10.82
C GLY A 338 -8.36 -9.66 -11.47
N CYS A 339 -7.70 -10.25 -12.47
CA CYS A 339 -8.21 -11.41 -13.17
C CYS A 339 -7.89 -12.73 -12.42
N SER A 340 -8.72 -13.75 -12.58
CA SER A 340 -8.59 -14.98 -11.80
C SER A 340 -8.77 -16.26 -12.62
N ALA A 341 -7.84 -17.21 -12.44
CA ALA A 341 -7.95 -18.61 -12.87
C ALA A 341 -8.28 -19.47 -11.63
N THR A 342 -9.56 -19.83 -11.45
CA THR A 342 -10.06 -20.35 -10.17
C THR A 342 -9.66 -21.80 -9.88
N SER A 343 -9.28 -22.58 -10.89
CA SER A 343 -8.77 -23.95 -10.71
C SER A 343 -7.47 -24.21 -11.49
N GLY A 344 -7.02 -23.28 -12.32
CA GLY A 344 -5.88 -23.49 -13.23
C GLY A 344 -4.77 -22.46 -13.04
N ASN A 345 -4.07 -22.17 -14.14
CA ASN A 345 -2.85 -21.40 -14.20
C ASN A 345 -3.04 -20.09 -14.97
N GLY A 346 -2.13 -19.12 -14.73
CA GLY A 346 -2.15 -17.83 -15.43
C GLY A 346 -3.37 -17.00 -15.04
N GLY A 347 -3.39 -16.46 -13.81
CA GLY A 347 -4.51 -15.63 -13.36
C GLY A 347 -4.75 -14.42 -14.27
N GLY A 348 -3.69 -13.72 -14.64
CA GLY A 348 -3.72 -12.67 -15.66
C GLY A 348 -3.65 -13.27 -17.07
N ILE A 349 -2.53 -13.90 -17.39
CA ILE A 349 -2.25 -14.41 -18.73
C ILE A 349 -1.76 -15.87 -18.66
N TYR A 350 -2.34 -16.72 -19.49
CA TYR A 350 -1.78 -18.02 -19.81
C TYR A 350 -1.21 -18.01 -21.23
N CYS A 351 0.09 -18.19 -21.38
CA CYS A 351 0.75 -18.30 -22.67
C CYS A 351 1.01 -19.77 -22.97
N GLY A 352 0.28 -20.32 -23.94
CA GLY A 352 0.47 -21.69 -24.44
C GLY A 352 1.79 -21.86 -25.17
N SER A 353 2.13 -23.10 -25.48
CA SER A 353 3.41 -23.46 -26.15
C SER A 353 3.64 -22.79 -27.50
N ALA A 354 2.59 -22.35 -28.16
CA ALA A 354 2.65 -21.69 -29.47
C ALA A 354 2.20 -20.22 -29.41
N GLY A 355 1.79 -19.74 -28.23
CA GLY A 355 1.40 -18.36 -27.98
C GLY A 355 2.61 -17.45 -27.82
N PHE A 356 2.42 -16.16 -28.00
CA PHE A 356 3.49 -15.19 -27.98
C PHE A 356 3.05 -13.82 -27.42
N ILE A 357 3.81 -13.28 -26.50
CA ILE A 357 3.63 -11.89 -26.02
C ILE A 357 4.67 -11.03 -26.73
N ASN A 358 4.20 -10.15 -27.62
CA ASN A 358 5.05 -9.35 -28.49
C ASN A 358 5.27 -7.95 -27.92
N LEU A 359 6.37 -7.75 -27.21
CA LEU A 359 6.74 -6.46 -26.64
C LEU A 359 7.76 -5.67 -27.49
N ASN A 360 8.12 -6.15 -28.70
CA ASN A 360 9.16 -5.62 -29.58
C ASN A 360 9.24 -4.08 -29.55
N ASP A 361 10.22 -3.52 -28.83
CA ASP A 361 10.56 -2.10 -28.71
C ASP A 361 9.38 -1.14 -28.35
N ARG A 362 8.29 -1.67 -27.80
CA ARG A 362 7.07 -0.94 -27.47
C ARG A 362 6.84 -0.89 -25.95
N ALA A 363 5.82 -0.15 -25.56
CA ALA A 363 5.40 -0.08 -24.17
C ALA A 363 5.06 -1.48 -23.62
N GLY A 364 5.50 -1.77 -22.40
CA GLY A 364 5.20 -3.01 -21.73
C GLY A 364 3.72 -3.14 -21.32
N ILE A 365 3.38 -4.26 -20.71
CA ILE A 365 2.05 -4.51 -20.15
C ILE A 365 2.11 -4.49 -18.62
N THR A 366 1.10 -3.89 -17.98
CA THR A 366 0.93 -3.98 -16.53
C THR A 366 0.05 -5.18 -16.20
N VAL A 367 0.56 -6.12 -15.38
CA VAL A 367 -0.20 -7.29 -14.89
C VAL A 367 -0.11 -7.31 -13.37
N THR A 368 -1.22 -7.00 -12.72
CA THR A 368 -1.26 -6.87 -11.26
C THR A 368 -2.57 -7.36 -10.66
N ASP A 369 -2.54 -7.73 -9.38
CA ASP A 369 -3.70 -8.19 -8.62
C ASP A 369 -4.41 -9.42 -9.20
N CYS A 370 -3.74 -10.15 -10.08
CA CYS A 370 -4.28 -11.36 -10.69
C CYS A 370 -4.03 -12.58 -9.81
N ARG A 371 -4.89 -13.58 -9.91
CA ARG A 371 -4.82 -14.78 -9.07
C ARG A 371 -4.96 -16.06 -9.85
N ALA A 372 -4.09 -17.04 -9.58
CA ALA A 372 -4.22 -18.42 -10.03
C ALA A 372 -4.36 -19.40 -8.85
N ASN A 373 -5.26 -20.36 -8.94
CA ASN A 373 -5.30 -21.46 -7.97
C ASN A 373 -4.14 -22.46 -8.20
N GLY A 374 -3.63 -22.51 -9.39
CA GLY A 374 -2.40 -23.23 -9.77
C GLY A 374 -1.19 -22.32 -9.75
N GLN A 375 -0.46 -22.31 -10.86
CA GLN A 375 0.81 -21.60 -11.06
C GLN A 375 0.63 -20.31 -11.88
N GLY A 376 1.55 -19.36 -11.71
CA GLY A 376 1.55 -18.11 -12.48
C GLY A 376 0.35 -17.21 -12.17
N GLY A 377 0.32 -16.59 -11.00
CA GLY A 377 -0.75 -15.67 -10.63
C GLY A 377 -0.92 -14.53 -11.62
N GLY A 378 0.17 -13.90 -12.03
CA GLY A 378 0.20 -12.94 -13.13
C GLY A 378 0.29 -13.65 -14.48
N LEU A 379 1.44 -14.25 -14.76
CA LEU A 379 1.74 -14.91 -16.04
C LEU A 379 2.11 -16.37 -15.85
N PHE A 380 1.62 -17.21 -16.72
CA PHE A 380 2.03 -18.60 -16.86
C PHE A 380 2.53 -18.87 -18.29
N PHE A 381 3.75 -19.36 -18.43
CA PHE A 381 4.30 -19.83 -19.71
C PHE A 381 4.36 -21.33 -19.74
N ALA A 382 3.63 -21.94 -20.69
CA ALA A 382 3.60 -23.37 -20.87
C ALA A 382 4.95 -23.92 -21.37
N GLN A 383 5.14 -25.23 -21.25
CA GLN A 383 6.31 -25.92 -21.81
C GLN A 383 6.49 -25.56 -23.30
N ASN A 384 7.72 -25.23 -23.70
CA ASN A 384 8.06 -24.85 -25.05
C ASN A 384 7.42 -23.55 -25.57
N ALA A 385 6.98 -22.65 -24.68
CA ALA A 385 6.64 -21.29 -25.07
C ALA A 385 7.86 -20.56 -25.66
N ALA A 386 7.67 -19.69 -26.65
CA ALA A 386 8.77 -18.93 -27.25
C ALA A 386 9.52 -18.04 -26.24
N SER A 387 10.72 -17.59 -26.56
CA SER A 387 11.40 -16.60 -25.73
C SER A 387 10.67 -15.26 -25.75
N HIS A 388 10.56 -14.64 -24.59
CA HIS A 388 9.81 -13.39 -24.40
C HIS A 388 10.71 -12.34 -23.79
N ASP A 389 10.57 -11.10 -24.26
CA ASP A 389 11.12 -9.93 -23.60
C ASP A 389 10.02 -9.24 -22.79
N LEU A 390 10.14 -9.23 -21.47
CA LEU A 390 9.19 -8.61 -20.54
C LEU A 390 9.76 -7.32 -19.91
N SER A 391 10.95 -6.90 -20.34
CA SER A 391 11.71 -5.83 -19.67
C SER A 391 10.97 -4.49 -19.52
N GLY A 392 10.07 -4.18 -20.46
CA GLY A 392 9.24 -2.96 -20.42
C GLY A 392 7.92 -3.11 -19.65
N SER A 393 7.66 -4.27 -19.04
CA SER A 393 6.39 -4.58 -18.37
C SER A 393 6.46 -4.32 -16.87
N GLU A 394 5.28 -4.18 -16.26
CA GLU A 394 5.10 -4.13 -14.79
C GLU A 394 4.28 -5.35 -14.36
N ILE A 395 4.93 -6.34 -13.76
CA ILE A 395 4.31 -7.61 -13.36
C ILE A 395 4.58 -7.80 -11.87
N TYR A 396 3.58 -7.54 -11.03
CA TYR A 396 3.75 -7.53 -9.59
C TYR A 396 2.40 -7.66 -8.85
N ASN A 397 2.43 -7.97 -7.57
CA ASN A 397 1.26 -8.10 -6.70
C ASN A 397 0.25 -9.17 -7.16
N ASN A 398 0.68 -10.15 -7.91
CA ASN A 398 -0.15 -11.27 -8.29
C ASN A 398 -0.01 -12.42 -7.29
N THR A 399 -0.90 -13.38 -7.33
CA THR A 399 -0.92 -14.48 -6.35
C THR A 399 -1.16 -15.82 -7.03
N ALA A 400 -0.30 -16.79 -6.76
CA ALA A 400 -0.51 -18.19 -7.11
C ALA A 400 -0.62 -19.05 -5.85
N ASN A 401 -1.53 -20.02 -5.81
CA ASN A 401 -1.63 -20.90 -4.65
C ASN A 401 -0.49 -21.95 -4.61
N THR A 402 0.15 -22.21 -5.73
CA THR A 402 1.24 -23.19 -5.79
C THR A 402 2.60 -22.57 -6.00
N GLU A 403 2.88 -21.95 -7.14
CA GLU A 403 4.20 -21.44 -7.50
C GLU A 403 4.09 -20.27 -8.47
N GLY A 404 5.07 -19.35 -8.43
CA GLY A 404 5.17 -18.25 -9.36
C GLY A 404 4.03 -17.24 -9.21
N SER A 405 3.95 -16.58 -8.07
CA SER A 405 2.90 -15.59 -7.81
C SER A 405 2.80 -14.55 -8.94
N ASP A 406 3.92 -14.05 -9.42
CA ASP A 406 3.90 -13.12 -10.54
C ASP A 406 4.13 -13.79 -11.88
N ILE A 407 5.13 -14.65 -11.99
CA ILE A 407 5.45 -15.36 -13.23
C ILE A 407 5.77 -16.84 -12.94
N TYR A 408 5.25 -17.73 -13.74
CA TYR A 408 5.68 -19.13 -13.76
C TYR A 408 6.17 -19.51 -15.15
N LEU A 409 7.36 -20.11 -15.20
CA LEU A 409 8.05 -20.54 -16.41
C LEU A 409 8.17 -22.08 -16.37
N SER A 410 7.50 -22.76 -17.27
CA SER A 410 7.66 -24.22 -17.41
C SER A 410 9.00 -24.56 -18.05
N THR A 411 9.34 -25.85 -18.12
CA THR A 411 10.59 -26.35 -18.72
C THR A 411 10.73 -26.04 -20.20
N GLY A 412 11.94 -25.74 -20.63
CA GLY A 412 12.27 -25.51 -22.04
C GLY A 412 13.56 -24.68 -22.20
N ASN A 413 14.09 -24.59 -23.41
CA ASN A 413 15.27 -23.78 -23.73
C ASN A 413 14.88 -22.35 -24.13
N TYR A 414 14.60 -21.48 -23.14
CA TYR A 414 14.10 -20.15 -23.41
C TYR A 414 14.89 -19.07 -22.68
N TYR A 415 14.90 -17.90 -23.30
CA TYR A 415 15.45 -16.68 -22.71
C TYR A 415 14.30 -15.73 -22.39
N TYR A 416 14.26 -15.26 -21.16
CA TYR A 416 13.30 -14.27 -20.69
C TYR A 416 14.07 -13.07 -20.17
N ASN A 417 13.75 -11.88 -20.69
CA ASN A 417 14.18 -10.63 -20.07
C ASN A 417 13.09 -10.18 -19.11
N LEU A 418 13.41 -10.12 -17.82
CA LEU A 418 12.49 -9.66 -16.79
C LEU A 418 12.51 -8.14 -16.64
N PRO A 419 11.43 -7.53 -16.17
CA PRO A 419 11.40 -6.14 -15.76
C PRO A 419 12.51 -5.80 -14.76
N ASP A 420 13.09 -4.60 -14.91
CA ASP A 420 14.07 -4.08 -13.95
C ASP A 420 13.38 -3.15 -12.94
N TYR A 421 13.27 -3.60 -11.70
CA TYR A 421 12.66 -2.84 -10.62
C TYR A 421 13.66 -2.12 -9.71
N THR A 422 14.95 -2.08 -10.04
CA THR A 422 15.97 -1.46 -9.18
C THR A 422 15.76 0.03 -8.96
N SER A 423 15.09 0.71 -9.90
CA SER A 423 14.73 2.14 -9.82
C SER A 423 13.21 2.41 -9.82
N SER A 424 12.38 1.39 -9.66
CA SER A 424 10.93 1.55 -9.67
C SER A 424 10.42 2.06 -8.31
N ASP A 425 9.29 2.76 -8.31
CA ASP A 425 8.59 3.15 -7.07
C ASP A 425 7.38 2.25 -6.79
N LEU A 426 7.32 1.08 -7.43
CA LEU A 426 6.24 0.12 -7.25
C LEU A 426 6.28 -0.49 -5.84
N ILE A 427 5.12 -0.60 -5.22
CA ILE A 427 4.96 -1.10 -3.87
C ILE A 427 4.32 -2.49 -3.90
N HIS A 428 4.94 -3.43 -3.20
CA HIS A 428 4.38 -4.74 -2.99
C HIS A 428 3.22 -4.67 -1.98
N LYS A 429 2.05 -5.20 -2.39
CA LYS A 429 0.79 -4.97 -1.68
C LYS A 429 0.75 -5.61 -0.29
N THR A 430 1.39 -6.75 -0.12
CA THR A 430 1.34 -7.53 1.11
C THR A 430 2.21 -6.94 2.22
N ASP A 431 3.43 -6.54 1.89
CA ASP A 431 4.40 -6.04 2.87
C ASP A 431 4.62 -4.53 2.81
N GLN A 432 3.88 -3.83 1.93
CA GLN A 432 3.95 -2.38 1.72
C GLN A 432 5.36 -1.86 1.42
N LYS A 433 6.22 -2.72 0.86
CA LYS A 433 7.61 -2.39 0.55
C LYS A 433 7.81 -2.12 -0.91
N ARG A 434 8.81 -1.32 -1.21
CA ARG A 434 9.22 -1.04 -2.58
C ARG A 434 9.77 -2.31 -3.24
N ILE A 435 9.28 -2.63 -4.42
CA ILE A 435 9.76 -3.75 -5.22
C ILE A 435 11.11 -3.36 -5.83
N THR A 436 12.13 -4.17 -5.59
CA THR A 436 13.49 -3.89 -6.06
C THR A 436 14.11 -5.04 -6.84
N GLY A 437 13.43 -6.15 -6.99
CA GLY A 437 13.96 -7.31 -7.71
C GLY A 437 13.02 -8.51 -7.75
N TRP A 438 13.57 -9.63 -8.18
CA TRP A 438 12.88 -10.89 -8.36
C TRP A 438 13.40 -11.95 -7.40
N TYR A 439 12.49 -12.77 -6.89
CA TYR A 439 12.80 -13.92 -6.04
C TYR A 439 12.20 -15.19 -6.61
N SER A 440 12.80 -16.32 -6.25
CA SER A 440 12.24 -17.63 -6.53
C SER A 440 10.99 -17.88 -5.70
N ASP A 441 9.92 -18.31 -6.34
CA ASP A 441 8.64 -18.66 -5.71
C ASP A 441 8.24 -20.10 -6.10
N ASN A 442 9.15 -21.06 -5.88
CA ASN A 442 8.91 -22.47 -6.07
C ASN A 442 8.44 -23.12 -4.76
N ALA A 443 7.78 -24.29 -4.84
CA ALA A 443 7.16 -24.96 -3.69
C ALA A 443 8.10 -25.23 -2.49
N GLY A 444 9.39 -25.39 -2.73
CA GLY A 444 10.42 -25.60 -1.67
C GLY A 444 11.11 -24.35 -1.19
N SER A 445 10.90 -23.22 -1.86
CA SER A 445 11.56 -21.92 -1.56
C SER A 445 10.58 -20.77 -1.75
N ARG A 446 9.32 -21.04 -1.49
CA ARG A 446 8.26 -20.06 -1.72
C ARG A 446 8.49 -18.83 -0.87
N TYR A 447 8.33 -17.69 -1.49
CA TYR A 447 8.28 -16.41 -0.81
C TYR A 447 7.17 -16.43 0.25
N THR A 448 7.57 -16.40 1.49
CA THR A 448 6.71 -16.11 2.63
C THR A 448 7.06 -14.71 3.12
N HIS A 449 6.23 -14.09 3.91
CA HIS A 449 6.50 -12.75 4.47
C HIS A 449 7.86 -12.63 5.17
N ASN A 450 8.48 -13.75 5.48
CA ASN A 450 9.84 -13.86 5.98
C ASN A 450 10.82 -13.96 4.82
N LEU A 451 11.18 -12.82 4.25
CA LEU A 451 12.16 -12.66 3.16
C LEU A 451 13.54 -13.25 3.45
N HIS A 452 13.78 -13.63 4.70
CA HIS A 452 15.10 -13.98 5.24
C HIS A 452 15.67 -15.30 4.73
N THR A 453 14.83 -16.14 4.13
CA THR A 453 15.27 -17.43 3.58
C THR A 453 15.36 -17.45 2.04
N ALA A 454 14.86 -16.43 1.37
CA ALA A 454 14.87 -16.35 -0.09
C ALA A 454 16.12 -15.59 -0.57
N SER A 455 16.94 -16.20 -1.42
CA SER A 455 18.02 -15.51 -2.09
C SER A 455 17.50 -14.70 -3.27
N PRO A 456 17.89 -13.42 -3.44
CA PRO A 456 17.54 -12.65 -4.60
C PRO A 456 18.14 -13.31 -5.85
N LEU A 457 17.38 -13.33 -6.93
CA LEU A 457 17.89 -13.72 -8.23
C LEU A 457 18.95 -12.73 -8.66
N ASN A 458 20.03 -13.26 -9.21
CA ASN A 458 21.16 -12.44 -9.65
C ASN A 458 20.68 -11.29 -10.53
N LYS A 459 21.27 -10.11 -10.42
CA LYS A 459 20.92 -8.85 -11.12
C LYS A 459 20.91 -8.93 -12.66
N SER A 460 21.20 -10.09 -13.24
CA SER A 460 21.07 -10.36 -14.66
C SER A 460 19.57 -10.50 -14.99
N HIS A 461 19.04 -9.55 -15.70
CA HIS A 461 17.64 -9.49 -16.14
C HIS A 461 17.26 -10.58 -17.15
N THR A 462 18.24 -11.37 -17.61
CA THR A 462 18.01 -12.46 -18.59
C THR A 462 18.08 -13.79 -17.89
N LEU A 463 16.97 -14.53 -17.90
CA LEU A 463 16.88 -15.90 -17.41
C LEU A 463 16.95 -16.88 -18.57
N SER A 464 17.81 -17.89 -18.43
CA SER A 464 17.84 -19.05 -19.31
C SER A 464 17.35 -20.27 -18.53
N ILE A 465 16.23 -20.84 -18.93
CA ILE A 465 15.62 -22.01 -18.27
C ILE A 465 15.76 -23.20 -19.20
N THR A 466 16.59 -24.14 -18.81
CA THR A 466 16.87 -25.32 -19.64
C THR A 466 16.14 -26.57 -19.15
N ASP A 467 16.20 -26.87 -17.87
CA ASP A 467 15.86 -28.22 -17.36
C ASP A 467 14.86 -28.23 -16.18
N SER A 468 14.55 -27.11 -15.56
CA SER A 468 13.68 -27.04 -14.39
C SER A 468 12.71 -25.90 -14.48
N PRO A 469 11.46 -26.07 -14.08
CA PRO A 469 10.50 -24.98 -14.02
C PRO A 469 10.91 -23.95 -12.94
N MET A 470 10.46 -22.73 -13.09
CA MET A 470 10.77 -21.64 -12.16
C MET A 470 9.54 -20.77 -11.90
N GLY A 471 9.17 -20.67 -10.65
CA GLY A 471 8.24 -19.69 -10.15
C GLY A 471 8.99 -18.43 -9.71
N LEU A 472 8.43 -17.26 -9.98
CA LEU A 472 9.01 -15.94 -9.71
C LEU A 472 8.00 -15.04 -9.01
N VAL A 473 8.51 -14.22 -8.10
CA VAL A 473 7.77 -13.14 -7.45
C VAL A 473 8.60 -11.86 -7.44
N ALA A 474 7.98 -10.74 -7.74
CA ALA A 474 8.57 -9.41 -7.68
C ALA A 474 8.41 -8.84 -6.26
N CYS A 475 9.51 -8.58 -5.60
CA CYS A 475 9.47 -8.07 -4.22
C CYS A 475 10.74 -7.29 -3.86
N SER A 476 10.89 -6.91 -2.61
CA SER A 476 12.06 -6.17 -2.11
C SER A 476 13.30 -7.06 -2.04
N THR A 477 14.45 -6.51 -2.41
CA THR A 477 15.75 -7.20 -2.24
C THR A 477 16.16 -7.13 -0.78
N ALA A 478 16.55 -8.26 -0.19
CA ALA A 478 17.13 -8.28 1.16
C ALA A 478 18.62 -7.93 1.12
N TYR A 479 19.09 -7.22 2.16
CA TYR A 479 20.50 -6.90 2.37
C TYR A 479 21.01 -7.58 3.62
N ASP A 480 22.26 -8.03 3.59
CA ASP A 480 22.88 -8.74 4.71
C ASP A 480 23.07 -7.83 5.93
N ILE A 481 22.91 -8.40 7.10
CA ILE A 481 23.17 -7.76 8.39
C ILE A 481 24.44 -8.38 8.95
N VAL A 482 25.50 -7.59 9.04
CA VAL A 482 26.81 -8.04 9.50
C VAL A 482 27.17 -7.35 10.80
N PHE A 483 27.42 -8.12 11.83
CA PHE A 483 27.97 -7.61 13.08
C PHE A 483 29.50 -7.52 12.98
N ASP A 484 30.07 -6.41 13.40
CA ASP A 484 31.52 -6.26 13.47
C ASP A 484 32.08 -6.92 14.72
N THR A 485 33.40 -6.82 14.90
CA THR A 485 34.12 -7.44 16.01
C THR A 485 33.83 -6.79 17.37
N SER A 486 33.07 -5.70 17.42
CA SER A 486 32.69 -5.04 18.67
C SER A 486 31.52 -5.77 19.37
N PHE A 487 30.81 -6.62 18.65
CA PHE A 487 29.75 -7.44 19.21
C PHE A 487 30.27 -8.75 19.79
N PRO A 488 29.62 -9.27 20.83
CA PRO A 488 29.90 -10.63 21.32
C PRO A 488 29.70 -11.66 20.21
N SER A 489 30.51 -12.71 20.21
CA SER A 489 30.36 -13.81 19.26
C SER A 489 29.00 -14.49 19.45
N GLY A 490 28.26 -14.63 18.36
CA GLY A 490 26.89 -15.21 18.37
C GLY A 490 25.76 -14.19 18.47
N SER A 491 26.04 -12.88 18.43
CA SER A 491 25.00 -11.85 18.30
C SER A 491 24.17 -12.04 17.06
N GLN A 492 22.87 -11.83 17.17
CA GLN A 492 21.90 -12.04 16.13
C GLN A 492 20.99 -10.82 15.96
N ALA A 493 20.48 -10.64 14.74
CA ALA A 493 19.39 -9.74 14.44
C ALA A 493 18.08 -10.53 14.37
N TYR A 494 16.96 -9.85 14.55
CA TYR A 494 15.65 -10.49 14.60
C TYR A 494 14.63 -9.69 13.78
N SER A 495 13.65 -10.38 13.22
CA SER A 495 12.55 -9.77 12.46
C SER A 495 11.47 -9.17 13.36
N ASP A 496 11.40 -9.61 14.61
CA ASP A 496 10.34 -9.31 15.55
C ASP A 496 10.86 -8.77 16.89
N PRO A 497 10.05 -7.98 17.63
CA PRO A 497 10.46 -7.38 18.89
C PRO A 497 10.52 -8.38 20.07
N SER A 498 10.04 -9.60 19.90
CA SER A 498 10.12 -10.67 20.91
C SER A 498 11.41 -11.48 20.80
N TYR A 499 12.22 -11.20 19.76
CA TYR A 499 13.45 -11.93 19.45
C TYR A 499 13.25 -13.43 19.20
N SER A 500 12.11 -13.80 18.60
CA SER A 500 11.76 -15.20 18.35
C SER A 500 12.36 -15.70 17.03
N GLU A 501 12.51 -14.83 16.04
CA GLU A 501 12.97 -15.19 14.70
C GLU A 501 14.27 -14.48 14.34
N ALA A 502 15.38 -15.21 14.42
CA ALA A 502 16.69 -14.71 14.05
C ALA A 502 16.84 -14.57 12.53
N ILE A 503 17.39 -13.43 12.09
CA ILE A 503 17.60 -13.11 10.69
C ILE A 503 19.06 -12.74 10.42
N THR A 504 19.49 -12.97 9.18
CA THR A 504 20.82 -12.56 8.69
C THR A 504 20.74 -11.49 7.60
N SER A 505 19.54 -11.22 7.10
CA SER A 505 19.26 -10.20 6.07
C SER A 505 17.88 -9.62 6.26
N ALA A 506 17.63 -8.43 5.72
CA ALA A 506 16.35 -7.77 5.74
C ALA A 506 16.13 -6.95 4.45
N ALA A 507 14.88 -6.79 4.04
CA ALA A 507 14.54 -5.96 2.91
C ALA A 507 14.47 -4.46 3.27
N PRO A 508 14.64 -3.55 2.30
CA PRO A 508 14.43 -2.13 2.53
C PRO A 508 13.09 -1.83 3.21
N GLY A 509 13.13 -1.01 4.26
CA GLY A 509 11.95 -0.66 5.04
C GLY A 509 11.59 -1.64 6.17
N GLU A 510 12.24 -2.80 6.27
CA GLU A 510 12.02 -3.73 7.37
C GLU A 510 12.65 -3.26 8.67
N HIS A 511 11.95 -3.56 9.76
CA HIS A 511 12.50 -3.38 11.10
C HIS A 511 13.46 -4.53 11.42
N VAL A 512 14.64 -4.17 11.82
CA VAL A 512 15.68 -5.11 12.27
C VAL A 512 15.90 -4.90 13.75
N TYR A 513 15.50 -5.86 14.56
CA TYR A 513 15.64 -5.80 16.01
C TYR A 513 16.98 -6.39 16.43
N LEU A 514 17.65 -5.70 17.33
CA LEU A 514 18.95 -6.06 17.83
C LEU A 514 18.84 -6.38 19.33
N LYS A 515 19.15 -7.61 19.69
CA LYS A 515 19.24 -8.00 21.09
C LYS A 515 20.63 -7.62 21.61
N CYS A 516 20.64 -6.66 22.52
CA CYS A 516 21.84 -6.31 23.26
C CYS A 516 21.73 -7.00 24.63
N ASP A 517 22.47 -8.08 24.81
CA ASP A 517 22.56 -8.75 26.12
C ASP A 517 23.32 -7.87 27.15
N THR A 518 22.61 -6.85 27.60
CA THR A 518 22.86 -6.20 28.85
C THR A 518 21.61 -6.36 29.66
N ASP A 519 21.69 -7.17 30.67
CA ASP A 519 20.72 -7.06 31.74
C ASP A 519 20.77 -5.60 32.18
N GLY A 520 19.77 -4.82 31.97
CA GLY A 520 19.71 -3.38 32.24
C GLY A 520 19.98 -3.01 33.70
N SER A 521 20.72 -3.87 34.42
CA SER A 521 21.14 -3.72 35.79
C SER A 521 22.47 -2.94 35.94
N ASP A 522 23.25 -2.76 34.86
CA ASP A 522 24.48 -1.95 34.95
C ASP A 522 24.17 -0.48 34.61
N THR A 523 23.90 0.27 35.68
CA THR A 523 23.63 1.72 35.63
C THR A 523 24.86 2.55 35.32
N ASP A 524 26.03 1.93 35.25
CA ASP A 524 27.33 2.57 35.10
C ASP A 524 27.89 2.52 33.67
N SER A 525 27.13 1.92 32.71
CA SER A 525 27.52 1.88 31.33
C SER A 525 26.41 2.40 30.40
N ARG A 526 26.79 2.93 29.24
CA ARG A 526 25.86 3.21 28.17
C ARG A 526 26.33 2.56 26.89
N MET A 527 25.40 2.04 26.14
CA MET A 527 25.66 1.46 24.84
C MET A 527 25.15 2.36 23.73
N SER A 528 25.93 2.54 22.71
CA SER A 528 25.48 3.13 21.46
C SER A 528 25.67 2.12 20.31
N LEU A 529 24.61 1.95 19.53
CA LEU A 529 24.62 1.13 18.33
C LEU A 529 24.80 2.05 17.13
N THR A 530 25.67 1.65 16.24
CA THR A 530 25.87 2.33 14.97
C THR A 530 25.64 1.34 13.85
N VAL A 531 24.80 1.70 12.88
CA VAL A 531 24.54 0.91 11.69
C VAL A 531 25.01 1.74 10.50
N VAL A 532 25.85 1.14 9.66
CA VAL A 532 26.43 1.83 8.50
C VAL A 532 26.23 0.98 7.25
N THR A 533 25.83 1.61 6.17
CA THR A 533 25.68 0.96 4.86
C THR A 533 27.02 0.80 4.14
N ASP A 534 27.10 -0.12 3.19
CA ASP A 534 28.27 -0.38 2.34
C ASP A 534 28.21 0.28 0.95
N GLY A 535 27.35 1.28 0.76
CA GLY A 535 27.22 2.03 -0.49
C GLY A 535 28.47 2.86 -0.84
N ASP A 536 28.45 3.51 -2.00
CA ASP A 536 29.56 4.37 -2.46
C ASP A 536 29.82 5.58 -1.54
N SER A 537 28.77 6.00 -0.82
CA SER A 537 28.84 7.00 0.24
C SER A 537 28.15 6.43 1.47
N PRO A 538 28.86 5.65 2.29
CA PRO A 538 28.28 5.02 3.47
C PRO A 538 27.54 6.02 4.35
N ILE A 539 26.33 5.69 4.74
CA ILE A 539 25.51 6.50 5.65
C ILE A 539 25.29 5.79 6.98
N SER A 540 25.17 6.58 8.04
CA SER A 540 24.76 6.08 9.34
C SER A 540 23.22 5.95 9.38
N VAL A 541 22.75 4.74 9.65
CA VAL A 541 21.32 4.44 9.77
C VAL A 541 20.89 4.74 11.21
N PRO A 542 19.81 5.51 11.41
CA PRO A 542 19.29 5.78 12.76
C PRO A 542 18.89 4.50 13.48
N VAL A 543 19.34 4.35 14.73
CA VAL A 543 18.93 3.24 15.60
C VAL A 543 18.00 3.79 16.68
N THR A 544 16.80 3.23 16.76
CA THR A 544 15.82 3.58 17.77
C THR A 544 15.95 2.62 18.96
N ARG A 545 15.91 3.15 20.19
CA ARG A 545 15.85 2.37 21.41
C ARG A 545 14.55 2.59 22.15
N LYS A 546 13.93 1.51 22.62
CA LYS A 546 12.76 1.53 23.49
C LYS A 546 13.00 0.49 24.61
N GLY A 547 13.40 0.97 25.79
CA GLY A 547 13.81 0.08 26.88
C GLY A 547 15.08 -0.72 26.54
N ASP A 548 15.02 -2.03 26.73
CA ASP A 548 16.06 -3.01 26.38
C ASP A 548 16.13 -3.37 24.90
N LYS A 549 15.16 -2.89 24.12
CA LYS A 549 15.03 -3.18 22.70
C LYS A 549 15.68 -2.09 21.85
N ALA A 550 16.45 -2.49 20.87
CA ALA A 550 16.99 -1.61 19.86
C ALA A 550 16.57 -2.11 18.48
N TYR A 551 16.21 -1.21 17.57
CA TYR A 551 15.94 -1.56 16.20
C TYR A 551 16.36 -0.45 15.24
N PHE A 552 16.57 -0.81 14.00
CA PHE A 552 16.71 0.13 12.90
C PHE A 552 15.83 -0.31 11.72
N ILE A 553 15.57 0.61 10.81
CA ILE A 553 14.86 0.31 9.56
C ILE A 553 15.92 0.09 8.49
N MET A 554 15.85 -1.04 7.77
CA MET A 554 16.78 -1.34 6.69
C MET A 554 16.68 -0.24 5.62
N PRO A 555 17.79 0.45 5.27
CA PRO A 555 17.76 1.52 4.29
C PRO A 555 17.49 1.02 2.87
N ASP A 556 16.91 1.88 2.04
CA ASP A 556 16.63 1.64 0.62
C ASP A 556 17.67 2.28 -0.31
N THR A 557 18.54 3.13 0.22
CA THR A 557 19.53 3.90 -0.55
C THR A 557 20.92 3.77 0.04
N ASN A 558 21.96 4.02 -0.78
CA ASN A 558 23.37 3.95 -0.38
C ASN A 558 23.80 2.61 0.24
N ILE A 559 23.18 1.53 -0.19
CA ILE A 559 23.50 0.17 0.23
C ILE A 559 23.71 -0.70 -1.02
N LYS A 560 24.75 -1.54 -0.99
CA LYS A 560 25.09 -2.47 -2.07
C LYS A 560 24.71 -3.90 -1.73
N GLN A 561 25.20 -4.38 -0.60
CA GLN A 561 25.02 -5.77 -0.19
C GLN A 561 24.64 -5.90 1.29
N LYS A 562 25.11 -4.99 2.15
CA LYS A 562 25.00 -5.18 3.59
C LYS A 562 24.96 -3.89 4.38
N VAL A 563 24.46 -3.99 5.59
CA VAL A 563 24.70 -3.04 6.66
C VAL A 563 25.66 -3.65 7.67
N THR A 564 26.54 -2.83 8.22
CA THR A 564 27.42 -3.23 9.31
C THR A 564 26.93 -2.64 10.61
N VAL A 565 26.68 -3.49 11.58
CA VAL A 565 26.24 -3.12 12.94
C VAL A 565 27.42 -3.15 13.88
N SER A 566 27.69 -2.04 14.54
CA SER A 566 28.79 -1.87 15.48
C SER A 566 28.23 -1.48 16.85
N LEU A 567 28.82 -2.05 17.91
CA LEU A 567 28.47 -1.74 19.29
C LEU A 567 29.60 -0.91 19.93
N THR A 568 29.24 0.24 20.47
CA THR A 568 30.13 1.02 21.29
C THR A 568 29.62 1.03 22.71
N VAL A 569 30.40 0.49 23.62
CA VAL A 569 30.16 0.55 25.08
C VAL A 569 31.00 1.66 25.67
N GLU A 570 30.38 2.56 26.42
CA GLU A 570 31.03 3.61 27.16
C GLU A 570 30.65 3.47 28.63
N TYR A 571 31.66 3.56 29.50
CA TYR A 571 31.46 3.48 30.93
C TYR A 571 31.46 4.84 31.58
N LYS A 572 30.73 4.97 32.67
CA LYS A 572 30.56 6.21 33.39
C LYS A 572 31.85 6.65 34.07
N VAL A 573 32.13 7.94 33.98
CA VAL A 573 33.21 8.59 34.69
C VAL A 573 32.64 9.62 35.66
N THR A 574 32.61 9.30 36.94
CA THR A 574 32.13 10.18 38.00
C THR A 574 33.31 10.86 38.69
N VAL A 575 33.38 12.17 38.68
CA VAL A 575 34.42 12.96 39.32
C VAL A 575 33.82 13.93 40.30
N ILE A 576 34.14 13.77 41.56
CA ILE A 576 33.63 14.62 42.65
C ILE A 576 34.73 15.59 43.04
N GLY A 577 34.42 16.91 43.02
CA GLY A 577 35.41 17.98 43.25
C GLY A 577 36.24 18.35 42.02
N GLY A 578 35.76 17.94 40.84
CA GLY A 578 36.42 18.19 39.58
C GLY A 578 35.61 17.73 38.39
N TYR A 579 36.30 17.53 37.27
CA TYR A 579 35.71 16.88 36.08
C TYR A 579 36.78 16.07 35.33
N ALA A 580 36.32 15.13 34.54
CA ALA A 580 37.15 14.42 33.58
C ALA A 580 37.02 15.04 32.19
N GLY A 581 38.06 15.01 31.40
CA GLY A 581 38.05 15.38 29.99
C GLY A 581 38.92 14.42 29.20
N LEU A 582 38.57 14.09 27.98
CA LEU A 582 39.44 13.29 27.11
C LEU A 582 40.80 14.00 26.94
N TRP A 583 41.89 13.24 26.88
CA TRP A 583 43.21 13.81 26.70
C TRP A 583 43.34 14.68 25.44
N THR A 584 42.62 14.33 24.39
CA THR A 584 42.54 15.11 23.14
C THR A 584 41.73 16.41 23.28
N ARG A 585 40.84 16.47 24.29
CA ARG A 585 39.96 17.64 24.59
C ARG A 585 39.85 17.80 26.12
N PRO A 586 40.90 18.16 26.82
CA PRO A 586 40.97 18.08 28.28
C PRO A 586 40.13 19.16 28.98
N THR A 587 39.65 20.15 28.27
CA THR A 587 38.81 21.24 28.83
C THR A 587 37.30 20.95 28.66
N THR A 588 36.91 19.94 27.91
CA THR A 588 35.51 19.55 27.72
C THR A 588 35.20 18.44 28.72
N ALA A 589 34.27 18.70 29.64
CA ALA A 589 33.85 17.69 30.61
C ALA A 589 33.18 16.51 29.89
N ILE A 590 33.51 15.31 30.34
CA ILE A 590 32.89 14.07 29.89
C ILE A 590 32.27 13.34 31.09
N SER A 591 31.17 12.63 30.84
CA SER A 591 30.53 11.77 31.85
C SER A 591 30.71 10.27 31.51
N TYR A 592 31.11 9.97 30.29
CA TYR A 592 31.33 8.60 29.77
C TYR A 592 32.55 8.56 28.89
N ALA A 593 33.21 7.42 28.86
CA ALA A 593 34.37 7.16 28.00
C ALA A 593 34.41 5.67 27.58
N LYS A 594 35.03 5.41 26.43
CA LYS A 594 35.24 4.03 25.93
C LYS A 594 36.39 3.36 26.65
N PRO A 595 36.36 2.04 26.82
CA PRO A 595 37.55 1.29 27.25
C PRO A 595 38.77 1.66 26.40
N GLY A 596 39.88 1.95 27.06
CA GLY A 596 41.10 2.37 26.39
C GLY A 596 41.25 3.86 26.09
N ASP A 597 40.17 4.66 26.20
CA ASP A 597 40.26 6.12 26.08
C ASP A 597 41.15 6.69 27.18
N ILE A 598 42.02 7.62 26.81
CA ILE A 598 42.87 8.32 27.78
C ILE A 598 42.10 9.59 28.20
N PHE A 599 41.82 9.70 29.47
CA PHE A 599 41.20 10.88 30.04
C PHE A 599 42.10 11.49 31.16
N CYS A 600 41.88 12.76 31.46
CA CYS A 600 42.55 13.48 32.53
C CYS A 600 41.50 14.06 33.49
N LEU A 601 41.88 14.10 34.77
CA LEU A 601 41.09 14.73 35.82
C LEU A 601 41.51 16.17 35.98
N ARG A 602 40.54 17.05 36.22
CA ARG A 602 40.78 18.45 36.51
C ARG A 602 40.05 18.86 37.78
N PHE A 603 40.80 19.40 38.72
CA PHE A 603 40.27 19.95 39.97
C PHE A 603 39.61 21.31 39.75
N ASN A 604 38.36 21.49 40.21
CA ASN A 604 37.60 22.73 40.10
C ASN A 604 36.84 23.09 41.40
N ALA A 605 37.01 22.33 42.46
CA ALA A 605 36.42 22.65 43.76
C ALA A 605 37.17 23.77 44.50
N SER A 606 36.51 24.37 45.51
CA SER A 606 37.14 25.32 46.42
C SER A 606 38.08 24.64 47.39
N GLY A 607 39.22 25.28 47.74
CA GLY A 607 40.22 24.79 48.67
C GLY A 607 41.53 24.37 48.00
N THR A 608 42.54 24.01 48.82
CA THR A 608 43.86 23.58 48.31
C THR A 608 43.80 22.09 47.96
N PHE A 609 44.01 21.77 46.72
CA PHE A 609 44.06 20.39 46.28
C PHE A 609 45.18 19.62 46.95
N LYS A 610 44.84 18.39 47.45
CA LYS A 610 45.79 17.48 48.09
C LYS A 610 46.08 16.27 47.29
N LYS A 611 45.05 15.49 46.92
CA LYS A 611 45.16 14.27 46.12
C LYS A 611 43.80 13.87 45.51
N TRP A 612 43.82 12.97 44.55
CA TRP A 612 42.70 12.19 44.08
C TRP A 612 42.59 10.86 44.80
N VAL A 613 41.41 10.41 45.12
CA VAL A 613 41.09 9.08 45.61
C VAL A 613 39.98 8.47 44.79
N TRP A 614 39.90 7.18 44.68
CA TRP A 614 38.90 6.46 43.91
C TRP A 614 38.22 5.37 44.72
N ASP A 615 37.05 4.91 44.20
CA ASP A 615 36.37 3.74 44.74
C ASP A 615 37.19 2.48 44.45
N ALA A 616 37.37 1.60 45.42
CA ALA A 616 38.17 0.39 45.26
C ALA A 616 37.56 -0.59 44.25
N THR A 617 36.24 -0.53 44.05
CA THR A 617 35.51 -1.37 43.09
C THR A 617 35.34 -0.72 41.71
N LYS A 618 35.55 0.61 41.63
CA LYS A 618 35.40 1.42 40.39
C LYS A 618 36.68 2.18 40.09
N ARG A 619 37.77 1.45 40.07
CA ARG A 619 39.12 1.96 39.95
C ARG A 619 39.57 2.00 38.48
N PRO A 620 40.29 3.07 38.05
CA PRO A 620 40.96 3.05 36.75
C PRO A 620 42.01 1.92 36.67
N ASP A 621 42.07 1.27 35.50
CA ASP A 621 43.17 0.32 35.24
C ASP A 621 44.55 1.04 35.28
N ASN A 622 45.59 0.31 35.58
CA ASN A 622 46.96 0.80 35.63
C ASN A 622 47.29 1.76 36.80
N LEU A 623 46.41 1.84 37.79
CA LEU A 623 46.76 2.49 39.06
C LEU A 623 47.15 1.42 40.07
N SER A 624 48.45 1.36 40.44
CA SER A 624 48.89 0.60 41.61
C SER A 624 48.61 1.41 42.89
N ASP A 625 48.39 0.70 43.98
CA ASP A 625 48.22 1.34 45.31
C ASP A 625 49.40 2.22 45.71
N ASP A 626 50.54 2.10 45.04
CA ASP A 626 51.79 2.80 45.25
C ASP A 626 52.00 4.00 44.33
N ASP A 627 51.02 4.36 43.49
CA ASP A 627 51.14 5.47 42.51
C ASP A 627 50.84 6.83 43.14
N SER A 628 51.49 7.08 44.30
CA SER A 628 51.33 8.31 45.06
C SER A 628 51.70 9.57 44.26
N LYS A 629 52.54 9.47 43.27
CA LYS A 629 52.95 10.60 42.40
C LYS A 629 51.83 11.00 41.42
N ASN A 630 51.10 10.03 40.88
CA ASN A 630 50.02 10.29 39.94
C ASN A 630 48.76 10.82 40.63
N THR A 631 48.47 10.31 41.84
CA THR A 631 47.30 10.77 42.61
C THR A 631 47.45 12.18 43.18
N GLN A 632 48.70 12.64 43.41
CA GLN A 632 49.01 14.00 43.85
C GLN A 632 49.12 15.00 42.70
N ALA A 633 49.13 14.52 41.44
CA ALA A 633 49.14 15.42 40.28
C ALA A 633 47.81 16.14 40.15
N LYS A 634 47.84 17.44 39.97
CA LYS A 634 46.64 18.25 39.77
C LYS A 634 45.88 17.90 38.49
N PHE A 635 46.53 17.26 37.51
CA PHE A 635 46.04 16.82 36.22
C PHE A 635 46.52 15.44 35.83
N PRO A 636 46.15 14.39 36.60
CA PRO A 636 46.59 13.02 36.28
C PRO A 636 45.88 12.51 35.03
N ARG A 637 46.53 11.55 34.36
CA ARG A 637 46.02 10.85 33.19
C ARG A 637 45.72 9.39 33.56
N PHE A 638 44.59 8.92 33.05
CA PHE A 638 44.17 7.54 33.24
C PHE A 638 43.69 6.95 31.93
N THR A 639 43.78 5.65 31.81
CA THR A 639 43.12 4.90 30.73
C THR A 639 41.79 4.38 31.26
N MET A 640 40.71 4.55 30.46
CA MET A 640 39.40 4.06 30.82
C MET A 640 39.41 2.52 30.85
N PRO A 641 39.02 1.89 31.97
CA PRO A 641 38.85 0.46 32.06
C PRO A 641 37.56 0.01 31.39
N ASP A 642 37.24 -1.28 31.41
CA ASP A 642 36.00 -1.89 30.98
C ASP A 642 34.85 -1.81 32.03
N HIS A 643 34.97 -0.89 32.96
CA HIS A 643 33.94 -0.63 33.99
C HIS A 643 33.93 0.86 34.36
N ALA A 644 32.87 1.27 35.08
CA ALA A 644 32.73 2.66 35.51
C ALA A 644 33.80 3.09 36.50
N VAL A 645 34.16 4.38 36.45
CA VAL A 645 35.18 4.99 37.32
C VAL A 645 34.55 6.06 38.18
N THR A 646 34.86 6.00 39.50
CA THR A 646 34.44 7.06 40.44
C THR A 646 35.68 7.60 41.22
N VAL A 647 35.88 8.92 41.17
CA VAL A 647 37.04 9.60 41.72
C VAL A 647 36.65 10.83 42.54
N TRP A 648 37.31 11.06 43.66
CA TRP A 648 37.13 12.24 44.50
C TRP A 648 38.40 13.09 44.61
N ALA A 649 38.23 14.40 44.58
CA ALA A 649 39.31 15.34 44.94
C ALA A 649 39.33 15.59 46.47
N VAL A 650 40.44 15.40 47.10
CA VAL A 650 40.63 15.75 48.54
C VAL A 650 41.32 17.11 48.66
N THR A 651 40.75 17.98 49.52
CA THR A 651 41.28 19.35 49.78
C THR A 651 41.78 19.53 51.22
N GLU A 652 42.64 20.53 51.46
CA GLU A 652 43.04 20.98 52.80
C GLU A 652 42.25 22.19 53.25
N GLY A 653 41.69 22.16 54.47
CA GLY A 653 40.96 23.27 55.10
C GLY A 653 40.05 22.75 56.23
N ASN A 654 39.61 23.69 57.14
CA ASN A 654 38.61 23.37 58.17
C ASN A 654 37.17 23.33 57.59
N THR A 655 36.98 23.73 56.35
CA THR A 655 35.72 23.62 55.62
C THR A 655 35.74 22.42 54.72
N TYR A 656 34.65 21.66 54.76
CA TYR A 656 34.47 20.43 54.01
C TYR A 656 33.38 20.62 52.93
N GLN A 657 33.56 19.99 51.78
CA GLN A 657 32.70 20.13 50.62
C GLN A 657 31.48 19.22 50.69
N VAL A 658 30.37 19.71 50.22
CA VAL A 658 29.14 18.94 50.01
C VAL A 658 28.95 18.79 48.54
N TYR A 659 29.02 17.54 48.09
CA TYR A 659 28.78 17.15 46.69
C TYR A 659 27.41 16.55 46.56
N VAL A 660 26.78 16.76 45.41
CA VAL A 660 25.49 16.11 45.07
C VAL A 660 25.71 15.16 43.92
N GLU A 661 25.30 13.94 44.12
CA GLU A 661 25.27 12.90 43.08
C GLU A 661 23.82 12.57 42.76
N LEU A 662 23.45 12.70 41.45
CA LEU A 662 22.10 12.43 40.99
C LEU A 662 21.93 10.92 40.75
N PRO A 663 20.75 10.35 41.06
CA PRO A 663 20.44 8.99 40.70
C PRO A 663 20.41 8.80 39.20
N GLU A 664 20.83 7.64 38.75
CA GLU A 664 20.92 7.28 37.33
C GLU A 664 19.56 6.99 36.72
N GLY A 665 19.49 7.10 35.38
CA GLY A 665 18.29 6.74 34.60
C GLY A 665 17.18 7.78 34.60
N VAL A 666 17.39 8.99 35.14
CA VAL A 666 16.46 10.10 35.07
C VAL A 666 17.17 11.36 34.61
N GLU A 667 16.72 11.93 33.50
CA GLU A 667 17.20 13.24 33.02
C GLU A 667 16.36 14.34 33.65
N PHE A 668 16.92 15.07 34.59
CA PHE A 668 16.23 16.17 35.26
C PHE A 668 16.21 17.42 34.39
N SER A 669 15.04 18.02 34.21
CA SER A 669 14.88 19.26 33.45
C SER A 669 15.55 20.47 34.11
N ASN A 670 15.67 20.46 35.43
CA ASN A 670 16.35 21.49 36.26
C ASN A 670 17.12 20.77 37.38
N PRO A 671 18.07 21.46 38.07
CA PRO A 671 18.76 20.88 39.23
C PRO A 671 17.76 20.44 40.32
N PRO A 672 17.68 19.17 40.67
CA PRO A 672 16.66 18.65 41.59
C PRO A 672 16.97 18.90 43.08
N VAL A 673 18.17 19.27 43.40
CA VAL A 673 18.62 19.37 44.80
C VAL A 673 19.12 20.79 45.12
N ALA A 674 18.59 21.36 46.17
CA ALA A 674 19.14 22.57 46.79
C ALA A 674 19.73 22.23 48.16
N VAL A 675 20.92 22.75 48.44
CA VAL A 675 21.65 22.54 49.70
C VAL A 675 21.89 23.91 50.35
N SER A 676 21.56 24.02 51.63
CA SER A 676 21.83 25.23 52.39
C SER A 676 22.53 24.90 53.71
N VAL A 677 23.36 25.82 54.19
CA VAL A 677 24.10 25.66 55.45
C VAL A 677 23.60 26.69 56.48
N THR A 678 23.32 26.23 57.69
CA THR A 678 22.77 27.11 58.75
C THR A 678 23.76 28.24 59.10
N GLY A 679 23.28 29.48 58.94
CA GLY A 679 24.08 30.67 59.26
C GLY A 679 24.73 31.39 58.07
N THR A 680 24.56 30.90 56.84
CA THR A 680 24.92 31.57 55.61
C THR A 680 23.65 32.03 54.85
N ALA A 681 23.72 33.21 54.21
CA ALA A 681 22.62 33.62 53.31
C ALA A 681 22.41 32.54 52.25
N PRO A 682 21.15 32.27 51.80
CA PRO A 682 20.90 31.31 50.77
C PRO A 682 21.60 31.79 49.49
N GLU A 683 22.72 31.18 49.18
CA GLU A 683 23.35 31.35 47.88
C GLU A 683 22.44 30.76 46.82
N THR A 684 22.14 31.61 45.87
CA THR A 684 21.37 31.26 44.66
C THR A 684 21.90 29.99 44.05
N GLN A 685 21.02 29.02 43.92
CA GLN A 685 21.14 27.70 43.27
C GLN A 685 22.20 27.69 42.16
N ALA A 686 23.38 27.21 42.46
CA ALA A 686 24.30 26.76 41.45
C ALA A 686 23.82 25.40 40.98
N ALA A 687 23.51 25.27 39.67
CA ALA A 687 23.05 24.03 39.04
C ALA A 687 23.98 22.87 39.42
N ALA A 688 23.47 21.92 40.17
CA ALA A 688 24.19 20.71 40.52
C ALA A 688 24.42 19.87 39.28
N ARG A 689 25.56 20.02 38.61
CA ARG A 689 26.05 19.06 37.64
C ARG A 689 26.73 17.96 38.45
N ALA A 690 26.58 16.71 38.04
CA ALA A 690 27.24 15.57 38.68
C ALA A 690 28.70 15.85 38.95
N GLY A 691 29.14 15.67 40.22
CA GLY A 691 30.51 15.85 40.64
C GLY A 691 30.96 17.27 40.97
N THR A 692 30.06 18.27 41.06
CA THR A 692 30.40 19.63 41.51
C THR A 692 30.10 19.81 42.99
N ALA A 693 30.97 20.45 43.73
CA ALA A 693 30.65 20.90 45.09
C ALA A 693 29.54 21.97 45.05
N VAL A 694 28.47 21.71 45.73
CA VAL A 694 27.29 22.59 45.75
C VAL A 694 27.47 23.66 46.84
N THR A 695 28.11 23.31 47.95
CA THR A 695 28.39 24.22 49.05
C THR A 695 29.55 23.65 49.91
N SER A 696 30.04 24.42 50.85
CA SER A 696 30.98 23.96 51.87
C SER A 696 30.48 24.32 53.27
N ALA A 697 30.75 23.47 54.22
CA ALA A 697 30.40 23.69 55.62
C ALA A 697 31.56 23.31 56.57
N ASN A 698 31.61 23.97 57.75
CA ASN A 698 32.51 23.53 58.77
C ASN A 698 31.98 22.27 59.45
N ALA A 699 32.89 21.47 60.01
CA ALA A 699 32.50 20.33 60.84
C ALA A 699 31.58 20.80 62.00
N GLY A 700 30.45 20.09 62.16
CA GLY A 700 29.43 20.43 63.15
C GLY A 700 28.33 21.37 62.68
N GLN A 701 28.45 22.04 61.56
CA GLN A 701 27.34 22.82 60.98
C GLN A 701 26.23 21.91 60.47
N THR A 702 24.99 22.43 60.55
CA THR A 702 23.83 21.72 59.97
C THR A 702 23.70 22.11 58.52
N VAL A 703 23.63 21.10 57.68
CA VAL A 703 23.35 21.18 56.23
C VAL A 703 21.93 20.74 55.98
N SER A 704 21.13 21.57 55.36
CA SER A 704 19.73 21.28 55.02
C SER A 704 19.59 20.95 53.54
N LEU A 705 18.73 19.96 53.23
CA LEU A 705 18.53 19.40 51.91
C LEU A 705 17.07 19.65 51.47
N THR A 706 16.90 20.06 50.25
CA THR A 706 15.60 20.22 49.61
C THR A 706 15.60 19.56 48.24
N PHE A 707 14.55 18.83 47.93
CA PHE A 707 14.32 18.21 46.64
C PHE A 707 13.20 18.96 45.91
N ASP A 708 13.46 19.33 44.68
CA ASP A 708 12.46 19.97 43.81
C ASP A 708 11.82 18.90 42.91
N SER A 709 10.59 18.51 43.21
CA SER A 709 9.83 17.53 42.44
C SER A 709 9.46 18.02 41.02
N ALA A 710 9.44 19.35 40.79
CA ALA A 710 9.17 19.88 39.46
C ALA A 710 10.35 19.70 38.48
N SER A 711 11.51 19.30 38.99
CA SER A 711 12.67 18.94 38.14
C SER A 711 12.60 17.56 37.48
N LEU A 712 11.71 16.69 37.96
CA LEU A 712 11.47 15.39 37.32
C LEU A 712 10.80 15.61 35.94
N PRO A 713 11.16 14.81 34.93
CA PRO A 713 10.48 14.82 33.64
C PRO A 713 8.97 14.57 33.81
N ALA A 714 8.16 15.18 32.98
CA ALA A 714 6.70 15.08 33.06
C ALA A 714 6.15 13.64 32.82
N ASP A 715 6.97 12.81 32.17
CA ASP A 715 6.73 11.40 31.91
C ASP A 715 7.36 10.44 32.94
N CYS A 716 8.02 10.98 33.96
CA CYS A 716 8.69 10.18 34.97
C CYS A 716 7.69 9.62 35.98
N GLN A 717 7.46 8.32 35.97
CA GLN A 717 6.61 7.60 36.93
C GLN A 717 7.30 7.37 38.30
N LYS A 718 8.36 8.12 38.61
CA LYS A 718 9.08 7.99 39.86
C LYS A 718 8.87 9.20 40.76
N ILE A 719 8.80 8.96 42.04
CA ILE A 719 8.70 9.99 43.09
C ILE A 719 9.93 9.91 44.02
N PHE A 720 10.20 11.00 44.74
CA PHE A 720 11.27 11.03 45.72
C PHE A 720 11.08 9.93 46.77
N GLY A 721 12.15 9.17 47.00
CA GLY A 721 12.18 8.11 48.01
C GLY A 721 12.78 8.59 49.32
N SER A 722 14.10 8.73 49.37
CA SER A 722 14.82 9.17 50.58
C SER A 722 16.18 9.72 50.25
N TRP A 723 16.69 10.57 51.13
CA TRP A 723 18.06 11.10 51.11
C TRP A 723 19.05 10.06 51.59
N VAL A 724 20.19 9.99 50.96
CA VAL A 724 21.36 9.20 51.36
C VAL A 724 22.58 10.11 51.39
N VAL A 725 23.21 10.24 52.57
CA VAL A 725 24.43 11.04 52.73
C VAL A 725 25.55 10.14 53.26
N LYS A 726 26.70 10.24 52.61
CA LYS A 726 27.88 9.44 52.98
C LYS A 726 29.14 10.33 52.97
N LYS A 727 30.15 9.96 53.78
CA LYS A 727 31.47 10.63 53.68
C LYS A 727 32.05 10.36 52.29
N ALA A 728 32.71 11.33 51.70
CA ALA A 728 33.43 11.15 50.46
C ALA A 728 34.72 10.35 50.71
N GLY A 729 34.97 9.32 49.85
CA GLY A 729 36.17 8.49 49.91
C GLY A 729 35.90 6.98 50.02
N GLU A 730 36.95 6.18 50.03
CA GLU A 730 36.99 4.72 49.84
C GLU A 730 36.02 3.90 50.69
N ASN A 731 35.59 4.36 51.85
CA ASN A 731 34.69 3.62 52.72
C ASN A 731 33.40 4.38 53.05
N GLY A 732 32.95 5.24 52.20
CA GLY A 732 31.76 6.05 52.28
C GLY A 732 30.79 5.82 53.46
N GLU A 733 31.29 5.96 54.73
CA GLU A 733 30.46 5.74 55.91
C GLU A 733 29.16 6.57 55.82
N PRO A 734 28.00 5.95 56.01
CA PRO A 734 26.74 6.64 55.95
C PRO A 734 26.64 7.67 57.08
N ILE A 735 26.07 8.82 56.76
CA ILE A 735 25.81 9.92 57.68
C ILE A 735 24.31 9.93 57.97
N THR A 736 23.98 10.03 59.26
CA THR A 736 22.59 10.08 59.66
C THR A 736 21.91 11.37 59.15
N VAL A 737 20.84 11.21 58.37
CA VAL A 737 20.03 12.32 57.87
C VAL A 737 18.79 12.41 58.75
N THR A 738 18.50 13.62 59.23
CA THR A 738 17.21 13.91 59.92
C THR A 738 16.12 14.02 58.89
N SER A 739 15.00 13.31 59.10
CA SER A 739 13.86 13.25 58.19
C SER A 739 14.23 12.85 56.76
N PRO A 740 14.85 11.66 56.54
CA PRO A 740 15.44 11.27 55.28
C PRO A 740 14.42 11.13 54.14
N THR A 741 13.14 10.95 54.46
CA THR A 741 12.03 10.84 53.48
C THR A 741 11.36 12.20 53.20
N SER A 742 11.78 13.28 53.85
CA SER A 742 11.22 14.60 53.62
C SER A 742 11.90 15.31 52.43
N MET A 743 11.12 15.85 51.52
CA MET A 743 11.61 16.63 50.40
C MET A 743 12.15 18.01 50.80
N THR A 744 11.66 18.58 51.89
CA THR A 744 11.95 19.99 52.26
C THR A 744 12.47 20.19 53.68
N GLY A 745 12.53 19.15 54.47
CA GLY A 745 12.91 19.24 55.91
C GLY A 745 14.03 18.30 56.31
N ALA A 746 14.75 17.75 55.34
CA ALA A 746 15.90 16.87 55.62
C ALA A 746 17.15 17.67 55.89
N GLY A 747 18.04 17.10 56.71
CA GLY A 747 19.35 17.71 56.97
C GLY A 747 20.29 16.72 57.68
N PHE A 748 21.55 17.11 57.76
CA PHE A 748 22.59 16.34 58.46
C PHE A 748 23.61 17.29 59.10
N THR A 749 24.34 16.76 60.06
CA THR A 749 25.44 17.51 60.63
C THR A 749 26.75 17.20 59.90
N MET A 750 27.44 18.25 59.44
CA MET A 750 28.66 18.11 58.66
C MET A 750 29.76 17.41 59.42
N PRO A 751 30.29 16.28 58.97
CA PRO A 751 31.43 15.64 59.61
C PRO A 751 32.74 16.37 59.30
N ALA A 752 33.80 15.99 59.92
CA ALA A 752 35.16 16.48 59.62
C ALA A 752 35.73 15.81 58.33
N SER A 753 34.94 15.75 57.31
CA SER A 753 35.28 15.20 55.97
C SER A 753 34.31 15.74 54.94
N ASP A 754 34.70 15.74 53.66
CA ASP A 754 33.78 15.97 52.53
C ASP A 754 32.67 14.92 52.52
N VAL A 755 31.51 15.30 52.01
CA VAL A 755 30.35 14.44 51.98
C VAL A 755 29.73 14.41 50.60
N VAL A 756 29.11 13.28 50.27
CA VAL A 756 28.30 13.10 49.05
C VAL A 756 26.84 12.91 49.47
N VAL A 757 25.97 13.71 48.89
CA VAL A 757 24.55 13.67 49.07
C VAL A 757 23.94 13.07 47.78
N THR A 758 23.17 12.03 47.93
CA THR A 758 22.34 11.48 46.86
C THR A 758 20.93 11.19 47.40
N PHE A 759 20.02 10.79 46.54
CA PHE A 759 18.68 10.40 46.94
C PHE A 759 18.20 9.23 46.12
N THR A 760 17.23 8.49 46.64
CA THR A 760 16.58 7.41 45.93
C THR A 760 15.28 7.90 45.32
N LEU A 761 14.92 7.34 44.19
CA LEU A 761 13.60 7.45 43.58
C LEU A 761 12.89 6.12 43.73
N LYS A 762 11.60 6.15 44.00
CA LYS A 762 10.75 4.97 44.06
C LYS A 762 9.60 5.15 43.04
N ASP A 763 9.03 4.06 42.61
CA ASP A 763 7.87 4.10 41.74
C ASP A 763 6.68 4.73 42.46
N ALA A 764 5.89 5.53 41.75
CA ALA A 764 4.68 6.12 42.31
C ALA A 764 3.68 5.00 42.63
N GLU A 765 3.34 4.80 43.89
CA GLU A 765 2.23 3.91 44.26
C GLU A 765 0.95 4.56 43.74
N GLN A 766 0.20 3.82 42.92
CA GLN A 766 -1.11 4.22 42.48
C GLN A 766 -2.03 4.34 43.70
N PRO A 767 -2.70 5.47 43.90
CA PRO A 767 -3.58 5.62 45.05
C PRO A 767 -4.80 4.70 44.88
N ASP A 768 -5.08 3.91 45.90
CA ASP A 768 -6.36 3.22 46.07
C ASP A 768 -7.49 4.24 46.05
N ILE A 769 -8.34 4.17 45.03
CA ILE A 769 -9.56 4.97 44.95
C ILE A 769 -10.65 4.23 45.73
N PRO A 770 -11.26 4.85 46.74
CA PRO A 770 -12.42 4.25 47.39
C PRO A 770 -13.65 4.25 46.47
N ASP A 771 -14.34 3.13 46.43
CA ASP A 771 -15.65 2.92 45.80
C ASP A 771 -16.61 4.07 46.08
N MET A 772 -17.17 4.69 45.03
CA MET A 772 -18.39 5.48 45.13
C MET A 772 -19.53 4.82 44.37
N PRO A 773 -20.74 4.86 44.95
CA PRO A 773 -21.84 4.00 44.55
C PRO A 773 -22.52 4.46 43.27
N SER A 774 -22.96 3.45 42.53
CA SER A 774 -23.85 3.54 41.38
C SER A 774 -25.18 4.22 41.74
N ASP A 775 -25.58 5.20 40.96
CA ASP A 775 -27.00 5.54 40.89
C ASP A 775 -27.44 5.70 39.44
N GLY A 776 -28.52 4.99 39.14
CA GLY A 776 -29.06 4.87 37.80
C GLY A 776 -29.92 6.05 37.39
N GLY A 777 -30.08 6.25 36.13
CA GLY A 777 -30.98 7.22 35.54
C GLY A 777 -31.15 7.08 34.05
N SER A 778 -32.16 6.32 33.68
CA SER A 778 -32.74 6.29 32.33
C SER A 778 -33.20 7.65 31.85
N GLY A 779 -33.03 7.94 30.57
CA GLY A 779 -33.63 9.12 29.94
C GLY A 779 -33.46 9.13 28.43
N ASP A 780 -34.51 8.61 27.84
CA ASP A 780 -34.87 8.57 26.43
C ASP A 780 -34.95 9.95 25.77
N SER A 781 -34.90 9.90 24.44
CA SER A 781 -35.39 10.84 23.45
C SER A 781 -34.45 11.92 22.90
N GLY A 782 -34.41 11.88 21.60
CA GLY A 782 -34.31 13.04 20.79
C GLY A 782 -33.80 12.86 19.38
N ALA A 783 -34.65 12.32 18.51
CA ALA A 783 -34.44 12.47 17.06
C ALA A 783 -34.47 13.94 16.65
N GLY A 784 -33.46 14.41 15.98
CA GLY A 784 -33.50 15.74 15.36
C GLY A 784 -32.16 16.39 15.17
N ALA A 785 -31.36 15.90 14.24
CA ALA A 785 -30.30 16.68 13.58
C ALA A 785 -29.71 15.92 12.39
N VAL A 786 -30.52 15.66 11.38
CA VAL A 786 -30.04 15.02 10.13
C VAL A 786 -30.40 15.87 8.92
N ILE A 787 -30.08 17.15 8.89
CA ILE A 787 -30.16 17.91 7.60
C ILE A 787 -29.08 18.99 7.45
N ALA A 788 -28.20 19.25 8.41
CA ALA A 788 -27.16 20.26 8.24
C ALA A 788 -25.78 19.68 7.84
N GLY A 789 -25.65 18.35 7.70
CA GLY A 789 -24.38 17.69 7.43
C GLY A 789 -24.00 17.47 5.95
N ALA A 790 -24.90 17.71 5.01
CA ALA A 790 -24.69 17.24 3.63
C ALA A 790 -23.91 18.19 2.71
N VAL A 791 -23.74 19.46 3.09
CA VAL A 791 -23.04 20.44 2.22
C VAL A 791 -21.61 20.76 2.71
N ILE A 792 -21.32 20.49 3.96
CA ILE A 792 -19.95 20.59 4.48
C ILE A 792 -19.14 19.31 4.20
N GLY A 793 -19.82 18.23 3.86
CA GLY A 793 -19.24 16.88 3.74
C GLY A 793 -18.27 16.67 2.58
N THR A 794 -18.47 17.31 1.43
CA THR A 794 -17.65 17.02 0.26
C THR A 794 -16.30 17.75 0.26
N ALA A 795 -16.26 19.00 0.68
CA ALA A 795 -15.00 19.74 0.77
C ALA A 795 -14.16 19.26 1.98
N GLY A 796 -14.81 18.97 3.11
CA GLY A 796 -14.13 18.34 4.26
C GLY A 796 -13.67 16.92 4.00
N TYR A 797 -14.45 16.16 3.21
CA TYR A 797 -14.10 14.81 2.77
C TYR A 797 -12.84 14.79 1.88
N LEU A 798 -12.76 15.68 0.89
CA LEU A 798 -11.60 15.76 0.01
C LEU A 798 -10.36 16.29 0.75
N ALA A 799 -10.53 17.27 1.62
CA ALA A 799 -9.43 17.81 2.43
C ALA A 799 -8.95 16.78 3.48
N GLY A 800 -9.86 16.10 4.15
CA GLY A 800 -9.53 15.07 5.13
C GLY A 800 -8.86 13.85 4.49
N THR A 801 -9.34 13.41 3.32
CA THR A 801 -8.73 12.31 2.56
C THR A 801 -7.33 12.69 2.07
N HIS A 802 -7.14 13.94 1.64
CA HIS A 802 -5.85 14.43 1.17
C HIS A 802 -4.83 14.55 2.32
N VAL A 803 -5.25 15.03 3.48
CA VAL A 803 -4.40 15.08 4.68
C VAL A 803 -4.03 13.67 5.15
N TRP A 804 -4.97 12.75 5.15
CA TRP A 804 -4.73 11.35 5.52
C TRP A 804 -3.74 10.68 4.58
N LEU A 805 -3.95 10.78 3.27
CA LEU A 805 -3.07 10.17 2.26
C LEU A 805 -1.67 10.76 2.24
N ASN A 806 -1.53 12.07 2.49
CA ASN A 806 -0.24 12.75 2.34
C ASN A 806 0.58 12.86 3.64
N HIS A 807 -0.03 12.68 4.82
CA HIS A 807 0.65 13.00 6.08
C HIS A 807 0.74 11.85 7.09
N LEU A 808 0.06 10.73 6.89
CA LEU A 808 -0.06 9.75 7.96
C LEU A 808 0.36 8.33 7.62
N TYR A 809 -0.21 7.67 6.62
CA TYR A 809 0.08 6.26 6.37
C TYR A 809 0.03 5.84 4.90
N GLY A 810 -0.28 6.72 3.96
CA GLY A 810 -0.41 6.36 2.55
C GLY A 810 -1.60 5.46 2.20
N PHE A 811 -2.45 5.09 3.16
CA PHE A 811 -3.64 4.27 2.91
C PHE A 811 -4.85 4.77 3.73
N ILE A 812 -6.05 4.44 3.26
CA ILE A 812 -7.30 4.70 3.98
C ILE A 812 -7.71 3.38 4.65
N PRO A 813 -7.92 3.36 5.98
CA PRO A 813 -8.34 2.14 6.67
C PRO A 813 -9.64 1.58 6.09
N GLU A 814 -9.64 0.31 5.72
CA GLU A 814 -10.80 -0.38 5.16
C GLU A 814 -11.67 -1.03 6.23
N ASN A 815 -11.09 -1.37 7.37
CA ASN A 815 -11.78 -2.01 8.47
C ASN A 815 -11.47 -1.35 9.81
N ARG A 816 -12.21 -1.78 10.83
CA ARG A 816 -12.17 -1.14 12.15
C ARG A 816 -10.84 -1.30 12.86
N ILE A 817 -10.18 -2.45 12.72
CA ILE A 817 -8.90 -2.65 13.39
C ILE A 817 -7.79 -1.80 12.75
N GLN A 818 -7.77 -1.67 11.43
CA GLN A 818 -6.85 -0.78 10.75
C GLN A 818 -7.06 0.69 11.16
N LEU A 819 -8.32 1.10 11.34
CA LEU A 819 -8.61 2.44 11.83
C LEU A 819 -8.15 2.61 13.28
N ALA A 820 -8.41 1.66 14.16
CA ALA A 820 -7.99 1.72 15.55
C ALA A 820 -6.46 1.81 15.69
N LEU A 821 -5.72 0.97 14.98
CA LEU A 821 -4.26 1.00 14.93
C LEU A 821 -3.72 2.34 14.40
N ALA A 822 -4.34 2.89 13.36
CA ALA A 822 -3.94 4.18 12.82
C ALA A 822 -4.14 5.35 13.81
N LEU A 823 -5.27 5.37 14.52
CA LEU A 823 -5.57 6.38 15.54
C LEU A 823 -4.65 6.24 16.76
N TRP A 824 -4.46 5.03 17.23
CA TRP A 824 -3.64 4.71 18.39
C TRP A 824 -2.15 5.02 18.14
N ASN A 825 -1.63 4.66 16.97
CA ASN A 825 -0.26 5.01 16.57
C ASN A 825 -0.06 6.53 16.46
N ARG A 826 -1.07 7.27 16.01
CA ARG A 826 -1.00 8.73 15.93
C ARG A 826 -0.94 9.38 17.32
N ALA A 827 -1.49 8.73 18.32
CA ALA A 827 -1.46 9.14 19.72
C ALA A 827 -0.22 8.65 20.49
N ASP A 828 0.81 8.13 19.81
CA ASP A 828 2.03 7.56 20.41
C ASP A 828 1.78 6.29 21.26
N CYS A 829 0.86 5.46 20.82
CA CYS A 829 0.56 4.14 21.40
C CYS A 829 0.28 4.16 22.92
N PRO A 830 -0.65 4.99 23.42
CA PRO A 830 -0.92 5.07 24.84
C PRO A 830 -1.53 3.75 25.35
N ALA A 831 -1.15 3.34 26.55
CA ALA A 831 -1.73 2.16 27.17
C ALA A 831 -3.24 2.37 27.44
N PRO A 832 -4.11 1.41 27.14
CA PRO A 832 -5.52 1.47 27.53
C PRO A 832 -5.66 1.32 29.06
N GLU A 833 -6.75 1.85 29.61
CA GLU A 833 -7.05 1.72 31.03
C GLU A 833 -7.49 0.28 31.40
N SER A 834 -8.22 -0.37 30.49
CA SER A 834 -8.70 -1.75 30.69
C SER A 834 -7.74 -2.75 30.05
N THR A 835 -7.47 -3.84 30.76
CA THR A 835 -6.71 -5.00 30.26
C THR A 835 -7.61 -6.12 29.72
N GLU A 836 -8.94 -5.94 29.71
CA GLU A 836 -9.84 -6.93 29.14
C GLU A 836 -9.65 -7.05 27.63
N LEU A 837 -9.56 -8.28 27.13
CA LEU A 837 -9.39 -8.55 25.70
C LEU A 837 -10.75 -8.61 24.99
N TYR A 838 -10.79 -8.19 23.75
CA TYR A 838 -11.94 -8.44 22.88
C TYR A 838 -11.85 -9.86 22.33
N PRO A 839 -12.88 -10.70 22.51
CA PRO A 839 -12.84 -12.11 22.10
C PRO A 839 -12.83 -12.31 20.58
N ASP A 840 -13.10 -11.27 19.81
CA ASP A 840 -13.10 -11.27 18.35
C ASP A 840 -11.86 -10.62 17.72
N ILE A 841 -10.86 -10.31 18.54
CA ILE A 841 -9.49 -9.94 18.13
C ILE A 841 -8.57 -11.04 18.65
N ASP A 842 -7.55 -11.40 17.87
CA ASP A 842 -6.57 -12.41 18.25
C ASP A 842 -5.96 -12.07 19.64
N GLU A 843 -5.97 -13.01 20.57
CA GLU A 843 -5.44 -12.81 21.91
C GLU A 843 -3.92 -12.58 21.95
N ASP A 844 -3.21 -13.05 20.89
CA ASP A 844 -1.78 -12.86 20.71
C ASP A 844 -1.44 -11.54 19.98
N ASP A 845 -2.43 -10.78 19.51
CA ASP A 845 -2.22 -9.47 18.86
C ASP A 845 -2.39 -8.33 19.88
N ASP A 846 -1.38 -8.17 20.73
CA ASP A 846 -1.35 -7.16 21.79
C ASP A 846 -1.61 -5.73 21.28
N ASP A 847 -1.05 -5.38 20.11
CA ASP A 847 -1.20 -4.05 19.53
C ASP A 847 -2.64 -3.81 19.03
N ALA A 848 -3.26 -4.80 18.42
CA ALA A 848 -4.65 -4.72 17.98
C ALA A 848 -5.61 -4.65 19.18
N GLN A 849 -5.37 -5.44 20.22
CA GLN A 849 -6.13 -5.41 21.45
C GLN A 849 -6.02 -4.05 22.16
N ALA A 850 -4.80 -3.55 22.33
CA ALA A 850 -4.54 -2.26 22.96
C ALA A 850 -5.15 -1.09 22.15
N ALA A 851 -4.96 -1.08 20.83
CA ALA A 851 -5.50 -0.04 19.96
C ALA A 851 -7.03 -0.01 19.97
N ALA A 852 -7.67 -1.19 19.90
CA ALA A 852 -9.12 -1.31 19.93
C ALA A 852 -9.69 -0.81 21.26
N ARG A 853 -9.11 -1.24 22.38
CA ARG A 853 -9.54 -0.85 23.72
C ARG A 853 -9.37 0.65 23.94
N TRP A 854 -8.18 1.17 23.69
CA TRP A 854 -7.91 2.59 23.84
C TRP A 854 -8.82 3.48 22.99
N CYS A 855 -9.07 3.13 21.73
CA CYS A 855 -9.96 3.90 20.86
C CYS A 855 -11.41 3.92 21.37
N VAL A 856 -11.86 2.86 22.02
CA VAL A 856 -13.19 2.81 22.64
C VAL A 856 -13.22 3.65 23.92
N GLU A 857 -12.23 3.57 24.77
CA GLU A 857 -12.08 4.36 25.99
C GLU A 857 -12.04 5.86 25.71
N GLN A 858 -11.35 6.27 24.64
CA GLN A 858 -11.30 7.67 24.21
C GLN A 858 -12.58 8.12 23.45
N GLY A 859 -13.56 7.26 23.27
CA GLY A 859 -14.80 7.57 22.55
C GLY A 859 -14.62 7.77 21.05
N LEU A 860 -13.45 7.44 20.48
CA LEU A 860 -13.15 7.53 19.06
C LEU A 860 -13.84 6.45 18.24
N MET A 861 -14.08 5.31 18.85
CA MET A 861 -14.77 4.17 18.28
C MET A 861 -15.74 3.58 19.31
N LYS A 862 -16.65 2.70 18.88
CA LYS A 862 -17.61 2.03 19.75
C LYS A 862 -17.42 0.53 19.66
N ASP A 863 -17.53 -0.18 20.75
CA ASP A 863 -17.70 -1.62 20.80
C ASP A 863 -19.18 -2.04 20.63
N TYR A 864 -19.42 -3.32 20.62
CA TYR A 864 -20.75 -3.91 20.39
C TYR A 864 -21.09 -4.85 21.53
N HIS A 865 -22.18 -4.56 22.20
CA HIS A 865 -22.72 -5.33 23.30
C HIS A 865 -23.84 -6.24 22.80
N LYS A 866 -23.77 -7.51 23.13
CA LYS A 866 -24.79 -8.50 22.81
C LYS A 866 -25.10 -9.33 24.04
N THR A 867 -26.31 -9.26 24.51
CA THR A 867 -26.76 -10.09 25.61
C THR A 867 -27.36 -11.39 25.09
N ASP A 868 -26.91 -12.52 25.57
CA ASP A 868 -27.45 -13.82 25.22
C ASP A 868 -28.79 -14.12 25.95
N LYS A 869 -29.39 -15.28 25.67
CA LYS A 869 -30.69 -15.67 26.27
C LYS A 869 -30.57 -15.96 27.74
N ASP A 870 -29.40 -16.17 28.27
CA ASP A 870 -29.08 -16.51 29.64
C ASP A 870 -28.64 -15.27 30.44
N GLY A 871 -28.61 -14.09 29.79
CA GLY A 871 -28.32 -12.81 30.45
C GLY A 871 -26.82 -12.47 30.49
N ASN A 872 -25.94 -13.25 29.82
CA ASN A 872 -24.53 -12.93 29.72
C ASN A 872 -24.30 -11.90 28.62
N GLU A 873 -23.51 -10.90 28.93
CA GLU A 873 -23.15 -9.85 27.98
C GLU A 873 -21.82 -10.21 27.30
N GLU A 874 -21.84 -10.27 26.00
CA GLU A 874 -20.66 -10.44 25.16
C GLU A 874 -20.30 -9.10 24.51
N VAL A 875 -19.11 -8.61 24.78
CA VAL A 875 -18.58 -7.35 24.21
C VAL A 875 -17.59 -7.68 23.09
N THR A 876 -17.83 -7.18 21.90
CA THR A 876 -17.00 -7.43 20.72
C THR A 876 -16.61 -6.13 20.02
N PHE A 877 -15.44 -6.09 19.40
CA PHE A 877 -14.95 -4.93 18.65
C PHE A 877 -15.36 -4.94 17.18
N LYS A 878 -15.55 -6.12 16.59
CA LYS A 878 -15.79 -6.36 15.15
C LYS A 878 -14.65 -5.83 14.27
N PRO A 879 -13.43 -6.34 14.44
CA PRO A 879 -12.19 -5.81 13.85
C PRO A 879 -12.24 -5.71 12.33
N TYR A 880 -12.81 -6.69 11.65
CA TYR A 880 -12.87 -6.76 10.18
C TYR A 880 -14.12 -6.12 9.57
N ARG A 881 -14.97 -5.47 10.38
CA ARG A 881 -16.12 -4.76 9.84
C ARG A 881 -15.65 -3.54 9.05
N TYR A 882 -16.18 -3.38 7.83
CA TYR A 882 -15.86 -2.26 6.95
C TYR A 882 -16.12 -0.90 7.61
N VAL A 883 -15.20 0.03 7.40
CA VAL A 883 -15.30 1.42 7.87
C VAL A 883 -15.54 2.31 6.68
N PHE A 884 -16.65 3.03 6.70
CA PHE A 884 -16.91 4.03 5.67
C PHE A 884 -15.97 5.22 5.84
N ARG A 885 -15.44 5.73 4.73
CA ARG A 885 -14.51 6.88 4.72
C ARG A 885 -14.94 8.06 5.59
N PRO A 886 -16.22 8.50 5.62
CA PRO A 886 -16.66 9.56 6.52
C PRO A 886 -16.49 9.22 8.00
N GLN A 887 -16.61 7.94 8.37
CA GLN A 887 -16.41 7.50 9.75
C GLN A 887 -14.93 7.56 10.16
N ALA A 888 -14.05 7.14 9.26
CA ALA A 888 -12.60 7.23 9.49
C ALA A 888 -12.15 8.69 9.63
N ILE A 889 -12.62 9.58 8.76
CA ILE A 889 -12.31 11.01 8.81
C ILE A 889 -12.83 11.65 10.11
N LYS A 890 -14.04 11.28 10.53
CA LYS A 890 -14.62 11.79 11.79
C LYS A 890 -13.79 11.36 12.99
N ALA A 891 -13.47 10.07 13.10
CA ALA A 891 -12.68 9.54 14.20
C ALA A 891 -11.29 10.19 14.26
N TRP A 892 -10.71 10.46 13.11
CA TRP A 892 -9.44 11.20 13.04
C TRP A 892 -9.56 12.63 13.53
N TYR A 893 -10.60 13.34 13.12
CA TYR A 893 -10.84 14.71 13.57
C TYR A 893 -11.08 14.79 15.07
N ASP A 894 -11.81 13.81 15.60
CA ASP A 894 -12.05 13.68 17.04
C ASP A 894 -10.74 13.40 17.80
N LEU A 895 -9.82 12.61 17.23
CA LEU A 895 -8.48 12.38 17.77
C LEU A 895 -7.63 13.65 17.79
N GLU A 896 -7.52 14.39 16.67
CA GLU A 896 -6.73 15.63 16.61
C GLU A 896 -7.27 16.67 17.61
N LYS A 897 -8.57 16.71 17.82
CA LYS A 897 -9.18 17.54 18.84
C LYS A 897 -8.75 17.10 20.25
N LEU A 898 -8.81 15.81 20.54
CA LEU A 898 -8.38 15.22 21.82
C LEU A 898 -6.91 15.55 22.10
N LEU A 899 -6.02 15.38 21.12
CA LEU A 899 -4.59 15.68 21.26
C LEU A 899 -4.32 17.19 21.43
N SER A 900 -5.15 18.06 20.84
CA SER A 900 -5.02 19.51 21.01
C SER A 900 -5.53 20.02 22.35
N GLU A 901 -6.40 19.30 23.03
CA GLU A 901 -6.91 19.62 24.36
C GLU A 901 -5.97 19.12 25.46
N GLN A 902 -5.05 18.20 25.14
CA GLN A 902 -4.02 17.68 26.06
C GLN A 902 -2.68 18.46 26.00
N GLN A 903 -2.50 19.35 25.03
CA GLN A 903 -1.39 20.31 24.92
C GLN A 903 -1.74 21.67 25.57
#